data_8653dd26e1768c3467e3a2cdbabae267
#
_entry.id   8653dd26e1768c3467e3a2cdbabae267
#
_cell.length_a   1.000
_cell.length_b   1.000
_cell.length_c   1.000
_cell.angle_alpha   90.00
_cell.angle_beta   90.00
_cell.angle_gamma   90.00
#
_symmetry.space_group_name_H-M   'P 1'
#
loop_
_entity.id
_entity.type
_entity.pdbx_description
1 polymer ?
#
loop_
_entity_poly.entity_id
_entity_poly.type
_entity_poly.pdbx_seq_one_letter_code
_entity_poly.pdbx_strand_id
1 'polypeptide(L)'
;MSSTEMKSYLSLIPISAKVRRRQNRMTILCIVLAVFLVTAVFSMADMAIRMETSNQLNKNGNWHIMVKDISPETAAELAAQEDVAAFSAYSDINASLTENYFAGDKRAALVGADDAILQIFPGMQCSTAPADGEVLVTANIRDWLDVTVGTAIPLTLPNGQTISLTIAGFNEDTSDANQYDAVVLVMNRSTFSQIATQVEESFETQYFIQFKPRTNLQQSIVNIENKYGISEEKISENTYLMALNASSNNDYIVGLYAVAAVLAGMVVLAGIFMITGSINSNVAQRTSYYGMLRCLGAGKNQVRMLVRLEALFWCKTAIPAGCVLGIVSTWGLCSFLRGFIGDEFSSLPVLGISPVGIICGSALGLITVWFAASSPARRAAKASPITAATGNAVENAADSPCHARLFGSRAELSLGVSHATSSKKNLLLMTGSFALSILLFLSFSVLLRWVGFALNPLQPYTPDLSVAETSGQNVLDPVLVEQLEALPEVKHAFGRMYCPLPAEYQGKQGSIDLISYDTIQFGWAKKDLIGGTLPQEPEDGTYPVLTVFDKSNSLTVGDTIQLEDAKLTVVGVLNDSPFSSTDSPIVICTEETFHQLTGQNRYAVIDIQLKDTTADAAIAQIHTLLSDTLNKQVVFSNRIEGNRMIQSTYWAFNLVVYAFLIVIAGITILNIINSISMSVSARMKQYGILRAIGMDDAQLKRMISAEAGTYAVSGLVVGIALGLVLNRKLYILLITHYFGAAWQVPWGCLAVIVVVVLAAVVLAVYNPVRRILMQPITATISEL
;
A
#
# COMPACT_ATOMS: atom_id res chain seq x y z
N MET A 1 30.54 29.10 -36.78
CA MET A 1 29.44 28.22 -37.15
C MET A 1 29.98 27.15 -38.09
N SER A 2 30.28 25.94 -37.61
CA SER A 2 30.77 24.89 -38.50
C SER A 2 29.64 24.46 -39.43
N SER A 3 29.89 24.47 -40.71
CA SER A 3 29.02 23.97 -41.78
C SER A 3 28.76 22.47 -41.56
N THR A 4 27.66 22.13 -40.94
CA THR A 4 27.20 20.75 -40.86
C THR A 4 26.67 20.36 -42.23
N GLU A 5 27.46 19.67 -43.03
CA GLU A 5 26.99 19.06 -44.27
C GLU A 5 25.76 18.21 -44.02
N MET A 6 24.66 18.51 -44.69
CA MET A 6 23.41 17.76 -44.57
C MET A 6 23.56 16.41 -45.32
N LYS A 7 24.08 15.39 -44.61
CA LYS A 7 24.24 14.03 -45.13
C LYS A 7 22.91 13.24 -45.23
N SER A 8 21.84 13.69 -44.55
CA SER A 8 20.53 13.02 -44.55
C SER A 8 19.46 13.96 -44.06
N TYR A 9 18.18 13.73 -44.44
CA TYR A 9 17.02 14.43 -43.89
C TYR A 9 16.90 14.32 -42.38
N LEU A 10 17.54 13.30 -41.76
CA LEU A 10 17.58 13.12 -40.31
C LEU A 10 18.43 14.17 -39.58
N SER A 11 19.37 14.85 -40.29
CA SER A 11 20.15 15.96 -39.71
C SER A 11 19.29 17.19 -39.39
N LEU A 12 18.06 17.26 -39.93
CA LEU A 12 17.08 18.31 -39.59
C LEU A 12 16.58 18.20 -38.14
N ILE A 13 16.66 17.02 -37.51
CA ILE A 13 16.13 16.78 -36.16
C ILE A 13 16.83 17.65 -35.09
N PRO A 14 18.18 17.62 -34.93
CA PRO A 14 18.85 18.43 -33.94
C PRO A 14 18.76 19.94 -34.26
N ILE A 15 18.71 20.32 -35.53
CA ILE A 15 18.56 21.70 -35.95
C ILE A 15 17.18 22.23 -35.54
N SER A 16 16.12 21.51 -35.91
CA SER A 16 14.74 21.83 -35.52
C SER A 16 14.56 21.91 -33.99
N ALA A 17 15.13 20.98 -33.25
CA ALA A 17 15.06 20.96 -31.79
C ALA A 17 15.75 22.17 -31.16
N LYS A 18 16.90 22.61 -31.71
CA LYS A 18 17.68 23.76 -31.22
C LYS A 18 17.02 25.10 -31.53
N VAL A 19 16.52 25.29 -32.74
CA VAL A 19 15.89 26.54 -33.19
C VAL A 19 14.59 26.81 -32.44
N ARG A 20 13.82 25.78 -32.09
CA ARG A 20 12.49 25.89 -31.46
C ARG A 20 12.43 25.48 -30.00
N ARG A 21 13.50 25.66 -29.25
CA ARG A 21 13.59 25.32 -27.81
C ARG A 21 12.39 25.82 -26.99
N ARG A 22 11.91 27.05 -27.27
CA ARG A 22 10.82 27.66 -26.49
C ARG A 22 9.47 26.98 -26.71
N GLN A 23 9.17 26.51 -27.92
CA GLN A 23 7.93 25.77 -28.24
C GLN A 23 7.96 24.35 -27.73
N ASN A 24 9.14 23.70 -27.73
CA ASN A 24 9.31 22.30 -27.29
C ASN A 24 9.35 22.15 -25.78
N ARG A 25 9.53 23.23 -24.98
CA ARG A 25 9.60 23.18 -23.50
C ARG A 25 8.42 22.49 -22.88
N MET A 26 7.20 22.75 -23.33
CA MET A 26 5.98 22.11 -22.78
C MET A 26 5.95 20.62 -23.06
N THR A 27 6.34 20.19 -24.27
CA THR A 27 6.41 18.76 -24.60
C THR A 27 7.49 18.05 -23.78
N ILE A 28 8.66 18.67 -23.64
CA ILE A 28 9.75 18.14 -22.79
C ILE A 28 9.28 18.04 -21.35
N LEU A 29 8.61 19.06 -20.80
CA LEU A 29 8.05 19.04 -19.45
C LEU A 29 7.04 17.90 -19.26
N CYS A 30 6.15 17.67 -20.23
CA CYS A 30 5.21 16.55 -20.19
C CYS A 30 5.93 15.19 -20.14
N ILE A 31 7.01 15.02 -20.92
CA ILE A 31 7.82 13.79 -20.89
C ILE A 31 8.55 13.65 -19.55
N VAL A 32 9.16 14.74 -19.05
CA VAL A 32 9.82 14.76 -17.73
C VAL A 32 8.87 14.33 -16.63
N LEU A 33 7.67 14.90 -16.59
CA LEU A 33 6.67 14.57 -15.56
C LEU A 33 6.17 13.13 -15.65
N ALA A 34 5.97 12.61 -16.85
CA ALA A 34 5.57 11.21 -17.04
C ALA A 34 6.67 10.26 -16.56
N VAL A 35 7.93 10.51 -16.93
CA VAL A 35 9.07 9.72 -16.50
C VAL A 35 9.31 9.89 -15.00
N PHE A 36 9.23 11.11 -14.48
CA PHE A 36 9.33 11.41 -13.06
C PHE A 36 8.35 10.59 -12.23
N LEU A 37 7.06 10.60 -12.60
CA LEU A 37 6.04 9.84 -11.85
C LEU A 37 6.35 8.34 -11.83
N VAL A 38 6.65 7.76 -13.00
CA VAL A 38 6.99 6.34 -13.09
C VAL A 38 8.25 6.03 -12.27
N THR A 39 9.32 6.82 -12.44
CA THR A 39 10.57 6.61 -11.67
C THR A 39 10.34 6.74 -10.18
N ALA A 40 9.60 7.77 -9.72
CA ALA A 40 9.33 7.97 -8.30
C ALA A 40 8.52 6.82 -7.69
N VAL A 41 7.45 6.37 -8.38
CA VAL A 41 6.60 5.25 -7.92
C VAL A 41 7.42 3.97 -7.78
N PHE A 42 8.14 3.57 -8.84
CA PHE A 42 8.92 2.34 -8.81
C PHE A 42 10.14 2.42 -7.89
N SER A 43 10.79 3.60 -7.78
CA SER A 43 11.89 3.79 -6.82
C SER A 43 11.39 3.70 -5.38
N MET A 44 10.25 4.31 -5.05
CA MET A 44 9.69 4.23 -3.70
C MET A 44 9.27 2.81 -3.35
N ALA A 45 8.64 2.10 -4.30
CA ALA A 45 8.28 0.69 -4.12
C ALA A 45 9.54 -0.18 -3.88
N ASP A 46 10.61 -0.01 -4.65
CA ASP A 46 11.86 -0.73 -4.47
C ASP A 46 12.52 -0.44 -3.11
N MET A 47 12.51 0.84 -2.66
CA MET A 47 13.04 1.20 -1.34
C MET A 47 12.20 0.59 -0.21
N ALA A 48 10.88 0.61 -0.32
CA ALA A 48 9.98 0.00 0.65
C ALA A 48 10.18 -1.53 0.72
N ILE A 49 10.30 -2.20 -0.44
CA ILE A 49 10.57 -3.64 -0.50
C ILE A 49 11.93 -3.97 0.15
N ARG A 50 12.97 -3.17 -0.11
CA ARG A 50 14.30 -3.40 0.51
C ARG A 50 14.28 -3.21 2.01
N MET A 51 13.61 -2.16 2.50
CA MET A 51 13.42 -1.93 3.93
C MET A 51 12.69 -3.11 4.56
N GLU A 52 11.55 -3.47 3.98
CA GLU A 52 10.71 -4.53 4.51
C GLU A 52 11.41 -5.89 4.45
N THR A 53 12.14 -6.17 3.36
CA THR A 53 12.97 -7.38 3.28
C THR A 53 14.02 -7.39 4.40
N SER A 54 14.70 -6.27 4.65
CA SER A 54 15.67 -6.18 5.75
C SER A 54 15.02 -6.39 7.12
N ASN A 55 13.86 -5.78 7.36
CA ASN A 55 13.12 -5.94 8.61
C ASN A 55 12.67 -7.40 8.80
N GLN A 56 12.14 -8.02 7.74
CA GLN A 56 11.69 -9.41 7.81
C GLN A 56 12.85 -10.40 8.03
N LEU A 57 13.98 -10.20 7.35
CA LEU A 57 15.16 -11.03 7.55
C LEU A 57 15.68 -10.95 8.99
N ASN A 58 15.62 -9.77 9.60
CA ASN A 58 16.09 -9.57 10.97
C ASN A 58 15.11 -10.14 12.00
N LYS A 59 13.78 -9.95 11.80
CA LYS A 59 12.76 -10.37 12.76
C LYS A 59 12.38 -11.85 12.59
N ASN A 60 12.05 -12.25 11.37
CA ASN A 60 11.45 -13.57 11.10
C ASN A 60 12.41 -14.55 10.43
N GLY A 61 13.63 -14.12 10.12
CA GLY A 61 14.65 -14.96 9.51
C GLY A 61 14.54 -15.10 7.99
N ASN A 62 15.57 -15.68 7.41
CA ASN A 62 15.76 -15.88 5.96
C ASN A 62 15.46 -17.32 5.53
N TRP A 63 14.39 -17.89 6.04
CA TRP A 63 13.90 -19.20 5.63
C TRP A 63 12.77 -19.06 4.62
N HIS A 64 12.60 -20.06 3.76
CA HIS A 64 11.52 -20.09 2.77
C HIS A 64 10.39 -21.03 3.16
N ILE A 65 10.75 -22.20 3.70
CA ILE A 65 9.79 -23.17 4.26
C ILE A 65 10.26 -23.69 5.60
N MET A 66 9.31 -24.05 6.44
CA MET A 66 9.50 -24.79 7.68
C MET A 66 8.75 -26.10 7.54
N VAL A 67 9.41 -27.22 7.87
CA VAL A 67 8.84 -28.56 7.81
C VAL A 67 8.80 -29.14 9.22
N LYS A 68 7.67 -29.69 9.62
CA LYS A 68 7.47 -30.33 10.94
C LYS A 68 7.12 -31.80 10.81
N ASP A 69 7.31 -32.54 11.89
CA ASP A 69 6.91 -33.94 12.03
C ASP A 69 7.42 -34.84 10.89
N ILE A 70 8.74 -34.80 10.67
CA ILE A 70 9.45 -35.67 9.71
C ILE A 70 10.53 -36.49 10.44
N SER A 71 10.89 -37.64 9.84
CA SER A 71 11.94 -38.49 10.42
C SER A 71 13.33 -37.85 10.30
N PRO A 72 14.27 -38.17 11.21
CA PRO A 72 15.65 -37.68 11.12
C PRO A 72 16.35 -38.03 9.81
N GLU A 73 16.02 -39.20 9.22
CA GLU A 73 16.55 -39.65 7.93
C GLU A 73 16.06 -38.73 6.81
N THR A 74 14.75 -38.41 6.78
CA THR A 74 14.17 -37.49 5.81
C THR A 74 14.77 -36.08 5.97
N ALA A 75 14.96 -35.65 7.20
CA ALA A 75 15.60 -34.33 7.48
C ALA A 75 17.04 -34.28 6.93
N ALA A 76 17.82 -35.35 7.11
CA ALA A 76 19.18 -35.43 6.58
C ALA A 76 19.22 -35.43 5.03
N GLU A 77 18.27 -36.11 4.38
CA GLU A 77 18.14 -36.08 2.93
C GLU A 77 17.73 -34.71 2.39
N LEU A 78 16.83 -34.02 3.08
CA LEU A 78 16.43 -32.65 2.74
C LEU A 78 17.60 -31.68 2.87
N ALA A 79 18.37 -31.79 3.94
CA ALA A 79 19.58 -30.98 4.14
C ALA A 79 20.64 -31.17 3.04
N ALA A 80 20.70 -32.38 2.44
CA ALA A 80 21.67 -32.72 1.40
C ALA A 80 21.24 -32.32 -0.03
N GLN A 81 20.06 -31.71 -0.23
CA GLN A 81 19.60 -31.32 -1.56
C GLN A 81 20.45 -30.20 -2.15
N GLU A 82 20.66 -30.26 -3.48
CA GLU A 82 21.51 -29.26 -4.17
C GLU A 82 20.97 -27.83 -4.13
N ASP A 83 19.68 -27.63 -4.04
CA ASP A 83 19.02 -26.34 -4.03
C ASP A 83 18.90 -25.74 -2.62
N VAL A 84 19.22 -26.47 -1.58
CA VAL A 84 19.26 -25.98 -0.19
C VAL A 84 20.54 -25.18 0.07
N ALA A 85 20.40 -24.01 0.64
CA ALA A 85 21.51 -23.14 1.05
C ALA A 85 21.83 -23.26 2.53
N ALA A 86 20.79 -23.34 3.38
CA ALA A 86 20.91 -23.59 4.82
C ALA A 86 19.74 -24.43 5.30
N PHE A 87 20.04 -25.26 6.28
CA PHE A 87 19.07 -26.15 6.93
C PHE A 87 19.36 -26.16 8.42
N SER A 88 18.37 -25.89 9.27
CA SER A 88 18.53 -25.90 10.72
C SER A 88 17.36 -26.58 11.39
N ALA A 89 17.65 -27.48 12.28
CA ALA A 89 16.66 -27.96 13.24
C ALA A 89 16.42 -26.89 14.30
N TYR A 90 15.17 -26.77 14.71
CA TYR A 90 14.69 -25.83 15.71
C TYR A 90 13.69 -26.55 16.62
N SER A 91 13.85 -26.39 17.91
CA SER A 91 12.90 -26.88 18.90
C SER A 91 12.70 -25.82 19.96
N ASP A 92 11.52 -25.68 20.48
CA ASP A 92 11.20 -24.72 21.54
C ASP A 92 10.47 -25.37 22.70
N ILE A 93 10.68 -24.80 23.87
CA ILE A 93 9.96 -25.10 25.11
C ILE A 93 9.49 -23.77 25.67
N ASN A 94 8.24 -23.75 26.15
CA ASN A 94 7.61 -22.60 26.77
C ASN A 94 7.52 -21.35 25.87
N ALA A 95 7.36 -21.52 24.56
CA ALA A 95 7.18 -20.40 23.65
C ALA A 95 5.92 -19.56 23.96
N SER A 96 4.89 -20.18 24.51
CA SER A 96 3.66 -19.50 24.97
C SER A 96 3.80 -18.86 26.36
N LEU A 97 4.93 -19.02 27.05
CA LEU A 97 5.21 -18.52 28.40
C LEU A 97 4.22 -19.02 29.47
N THR A 98 3.59 -20.17 29.25
CA THR A 98 2.61 -20.77 30.16
C THR A 98 3.24 -21.55 31.31
N GLU A 99 4.43 -22.10 31.06
CA GLU A 99 5.18 -22.88 32.04
C GLU A 99 6.10 -22.02 32.93
N ASN A 100 6.49 -22.54 34.08
CA ASN A 100 7.27 -21.81 35.07
C ASN A 100 8.80 -21.89 34.83
N TYR A 101 9.25 -21.45 33.66
CA TYR A 101 10.66 -21.22 33.37
C TYR A 101 11.01 -19.76 33.66
N PHE A 102 12.06 -19.52 34.46
CA PHE A 102 12.49 -18.17 34.82
C PHE A 102 13.99 -17.98 34.65
N ALA A 103 14.39 -16.88 34.00
CA ALA A 103 15.76 -16.39 34.01
C ALA A 103 15.84 -15.19 34.96
N GLY A 104 16.35 -15.42 36.17
CA GLY A 104 16.18 -14.48 37.27
C GLY A 104 14.72 -14.41 37.74
N ASP A 105 14.11 -13.24 37.59
CA ASP A 105 12.69 -12.99 37.92
C ASP A 105 11.77 -12.95 36.68
N LYS A 106 12.33 -13.03 35.46
CA LYS A 106 11.60 -12.94 34.21
C LYS A 106 11.30 -14.31 33.62
N ARG A 107 10.12 -14.45 33.00
CA ARG A 107 9.74 -15.65 32.27
C ARG A 107 10.71 -15.94 31.13
N ALA A 108 10.99 -17.20 30.88
CA ALA A 108 11.95 -17.61 29.87
C ALA A 108 11.34 -18.59 28.87
N ALA A 109 11.53 -18.34 27.60
CA ALA A 109 11.32 -19.30 26.52
C ALA A 109 12.68 -19.90 26.12
N LEU A 110 12.72 -21.21 25.90
CA LEU A 110 13.93 -21.93 25.56
C LEU A 110 13.88 -22.37 24.10
N VAL A 111 14.98 -22.18 23.39
CA VAL A 111 15.13 -22.56 21.97
C VAL A 111 16.39 -23.40 21.83
N GLY A 112 16.23 -24.60 21.27
CA GLY A 112 17.33 -25.49 20.88
C GLY A 112 17.50 -25.50 19.36
N ALA A 113 18.69 -25.14 18.87
CA ALA A 113 18.92 -25.05 17.43
C ALA A 113 20.32 -25.52 17.01
N ASP A 114 20.50 -25.83 15.73
CA ASP A 114 21.79 -26.10 15.11
C ASP A 114 22.55 -24.81 14.78
N ASP A 115 23.85 -24.88 14.54
CA ASP A 115 24.71 -23.73 14.21
C ASP A 115 24.23 -22.94 12.98
N ALA A 116 23.56 -23.61 12.03
CA ALA A 116 22.99 -22.97 10.83
C ALA A 116 21.87 -21.96 11.14
N ILE A 117 21.36 -21.95 12.37
CA ILE A 117 20.30 -21.00 12.81
C ILE A 117 20.77 -19.55 12.67
N LEU A 118 22.06 -19.27 12.90
CA LEU A 118 22.62 -17.92 12.76
C LEU A 118 22.61 -17.41 11.31
N GLN A 119 22.68 -18.32 10.33
CA GLN A 119 22.54 -17.97 8.92
C GLN A 119 21.06 -17.72 8.55
N ILE A 120 20.17 -18.50 9.15
CA ILE A 120 18.73 -18.40 8.90
C ILE A 120 18.13 -17.17 9.61
N PHE A 121 18.58 -16.87 10.81
CA PHE A 121 18.14 -15.70 11.60
C PHE A 121 19.29 -14.69 11.80
N PRO A 122 19.59 -13.88 10.79
CA PRO A 122 20.70 -12.92 10.85
C PRO A 122 20.51 -11.83 11.91
N GLY A 123 19.28 -11.60 12.37
CA GLY A 123 18.96 -10.68 13.48
C GLY A 123 19.60 -11.06 14.82
N MET A 124 20.01 -12.32 15.01
CA MET A 124 20.69 -12.76 16.22
C MET A 124 22.10 -12.17 16.42
N GLN A 125 22.66 -11.50 15.42
CA GLN A 125 23.92 -10.71 15.42
C GLN A 125 25.10 -11.36 16.19
N CYS A 126 25.14 -12.68 16.27
CA CYS A 126 26.23 -13.42 16.93
C CYS A 126 27.19 -14.01 15.92
N SER A 127 28.49 -13.98 16.21
CA SER A 127 29.52 -14.50 15.32
C SER A 127 29.74 -16.00 15.44
N THR A 128 29.37 -16.59 16.56
CA THR A 128 29.55 -18.02 16.87
C THR A 128 28.33 -18.58 17.52
N ALA A 129 27.99 -19.83 17.18
CA ALA A 129 26.92 -20.57 17.86
C ALA A 129 27.32 -20.88 19.30
N PRO A 130 26.37 -20.95 20.24
CA PRO A 130 26.64 -21.25 21.63
C PRO A 130 27.17 -22.68 21.80
N ALA A 131 28.22 -22.85 22.61
CA ALA A 131 28.76 -24.14 22.99
C ALA A 131 27.87 -24.84 24.08
N ASP A 132 28.25 -26.05 24.50
CA ASP A 132 27.53 -26.73 25.56
C ASP A 132 27.54 -25.89 26.86
N GLY A 133 26.38 -25.66 27.44
CA GLY A 133 26.19 -24.79 28.61
C GLY A 133 26.20 -23.31 28.36
N GLU A 134 26.33 -22.88 27.08
CA GLU A 134 26.25 -21.48 26.67
C GLU A 134 24.90 -21.16 26.03
N VAL A 135 24.50 -19.86 26.11
CA VAL A 135 23.24 -19.36 25.55
C VAL A 135 23.41 -18.01 24.89
N LEU A 136 22.63 -17.79 23.81
CA LEU A 136 22.32 -16.46 23.31
C LEU A 136 21.05 -15.99 24.00
N VAL A 137 21.05 -14.77 24.53
CA VAL A 137 19.90 -14.22 25.28
C VAL A 137 19.39 -12.98 24.58
N THR A 138 18.10 -12.74 24.61
CA THR A 138 17.53 -11.48 24.11
C THR A 138 18.10 -10.29 24.87
N ALA A 139 18.48 -9.23 24.15
CA ALA A 139 19.27 -8.10 24.67
C ALA A 139 18.55 -7.28 25.74
N ASN A 140 17.22 -7.39 25.85
CA ASN A 140 16.42 -6.75 26.90
C ASN A 140 16.83 -7.17 28.33
N ILE A 141 17.48 -8.31 28.49
CA ILE A 141 18.01 -8.73 29.80
C ILE A 141 19.04 -7.74 30.36
N ARG A 142 19.73 -6.98 29.51
CA ARG A 142 20.69 -5.94 29.93
C ARG A 142 20.02 -4.83 30.75
N ASP A 143 18.76 -4.52 30.44
CA ASP A 143 18.00 -3.48 31.14
C ASP A 143 17.56 -3.90 32.54
N TRP A 144 17.52 -5.21 32.80
CA TRP A 144 17.04 -5.77 34.07
C TRP A 144 18.18 -6.29 34.95
N LEU A 145 19.20 -6.85 34.35
CA LEU A 145 20.37 -7.39 35.01
C LEU A 145 21.61 -6.81 34.31
N ASP A 146 22.53 -6.23 35.06
CA ASP A 146 23.77 -5.69 34.50
C ASP A 146 24.71 -6.84 34.06
N VAL A 147 24.35 -7.49 32.95
CA VAL A 147 25.00 -8.69 32.42
C VAL A 147 25.75 -8.41 31.12
N THR A 148 26.88 -9.10 30.97
CA THR A 148 27.74 -9.03 29.79
C THR A 148 28.03 -10.42 29.26
N VAL A 149 28.59 -10.53 28.06
CA VAL A 149 29.07 -11.81 27.52
C VAL A 149 30.07 -12.44 28.51
N GLY A 150 29.87 -13.74 28.77
CA GLY A 150 30.63 -14.49 29.78
C GLY A 150 30.00 -14.47 31.18
N THR A 151 28.93 -13.71 31.42
CA THR A 151 28.20 -13.75 32.70
C THR A 151 27.34 -15.00 32.77
N ALA A 152 27.27 -15.63 33.96
CA ALA A 152 26.39 -16.75 34.20
C ALA A 152 25.02 -16.26 34.65
N ILE A 153 23.94 -16.76 34.04
CA ILE A 153 22.56 -16.50 34.42
C ILE A 153 21.89 -17.75 35.00
N PRO A 154 21.12 -17.63 36.09
CA PRO A 154 20.37 -18.75 36.65
C PRO A 154 19.08 -18.97 35.83
N LEU A 155 18.88 -20.15 35.32
CA LEU A 155 17.62 -20.62 34.74
C LEU A 155 16.92 -21.54 35.77
N THR A 156 15.78 -21.09 36.25
CA THR A 156 14.91 -21.89 37.14
C THR A 156 13.91 -22.67 36.32
N LEU A 157 13.87 -23.97 36.49
CA LEU A 157 12.99 -24.92 35.80
C LEU A 157 11.67 -25.12 36.56
N PRO A 158 10.60 -25.62 35.91
CA PRO A 158 9.30 -25.87 36.54
C PRO A 158 9.38 -26.81 37.75
N ASN A 159 10.36 -27.74 37.77
CA ASN A 159 10.59 -28.66 38.91
C ASN A 159 11.33 -27.99 40.09
N GLY A 160 11.60 -26.70 40.04
CA GLY A 160 12.29 -25.91 41.08
C GLY A 160 13.83 -26.03 41.06
N GLN A 161 14.42 -26.78 40.13
CA GLN A 161 15.87 -26.83 39.94
C GLN A 161 16.36 -25.57 39.26
N THR A 162 17.58 -25.14 39.60
CA THR A 162 18.23 -23.99 38.94
C THR A 162 19.50 -24.45 38.25
N ILE A 163 19.61 -24.14 36.98
CA ILE A 163 20.77 -24.40 36.11
C ILE A 163 21.49 -23.08 35.84
N SER A 164 22.80 -23.07 35.86
CA SER A 164 23.60 -21.91 35.49
C SER A 164 24.04 -22.04 34.04
N LEU A 165 23.67 -21.06 33.21
CA LEU A 165 24.03 -20.98 31.79
C LEU A 165 24.91 -19.75 31.55
N THR A 166 25.92 -19.84 30.68
CA THR A 166 26.83 -18.74 30.38
C THR A 166 26.37 -17.97 29.12
N ILE A 167 26.33 -16.66 29.18
CA ILE A 167 25.94 -15.82 28.02
C ILE A 167 27.07 -15.83 27.00
N ALA A 168 26.82 -16.41 25.81
CA ALA A 168 27.74 -16.37 24.66
C ALA A 168 27.56 -15.11 23.82
N GLY A 169 26.35 -14.53 23.83
CA GLY A 169 26.03 -13.34 23.04
C GLY A 169 24.60 -12.87 23.27
N PHE A 170 24.23 -11.80 22.60
CA PHE A 170 22.89 -11.22 22.69
C PHE A 170 22.18 -11.24 21.36
N ASN A 171 20.89 -11.52 21.37
CA ASN A 171 19.97 -11.31 20.27
C ASN A 171 19.38 -9.91 20.41
N GLU A 172 19.66 -9.02 19.44
CA GLU A 172 19.24 -7.62 19.48
C GLU A 172 17.74 -7.44 19.09
N ASP A 173 17.08 -8.44 18.53
CA ASP A 173 15.63 -8.42 18.35
C ASP A 173 14.93 -8.79 19.66
N THR A 174 14.37 -7.78 20.30
CA THR A 174 13.72 -7.90 21.62
C THR A 174 12.24 -7.57 21.58
N SER A 175 11.66 -7.36 20.40
CA SER A 175 10.28 -6.85 20.25
C SER A 175 9.25 -7.72 20.97
N ASP A 176 9.26 -9.04 20.74
CA ASP A 176 8.33 -9.96 21.37
C ASP A 176 8.69 -10.21 22.85
N ALA A 177 9.98 -10.29 23.16
CA ALA A 177 10.45 -10.47 24.53
C ALA A 177 10.04 -9.28 25.43
N ASN A 178 10.18 -8.06 24.94
CA ASN A 178 9.72 -6.85 25.64
C ASN A 178 8.19 -6.79 25.78
N GLN A 179 7.48 -7.21 24.76
CA GLN A 179 6.01 -7.23 24.81
C GLN A 179 5.50 -8.10 25.96
N TYR A 180 6.12 -9.26 26.19
CA TYR A 180 5.67 -10.23 27.20
C TYR A 180 6.49 -10.20 28.50
N ASP A 181 7.32 -9.20 28.69
CA ASP A 181 8.21 -9.07 29.85
C ASP A 181 9.01 -10.37 30.10
N ALA A 182 9.53 -10.95 29.02
CA ALA A 182 10.17 -12.26 29.00
C ALA A 182 11.55 -12.19 28.36
N VAL A 183 12.29 -13.29 28.46
CA VAL A 183 13.57 -13.51 27.77
C VAL A 183 13.52 -14.77 26.92
N VAL A 184 14.22 -14.78 25.81
CA VAL A 184 14.41 -15.97 24.98
C VAL A 184 15.87 -16.41 25.10
N LEU A 185 16.06 -17.67 25.41
CA LEU A 185 17.37 -18.32 25.57
C LEU A 185 17.56 -19.29 24.41
N VAL A 186 18.48 -18.97 23.50
CA VAL A 186 18.82 -19.85 22.36
C VAL A 186 20.09 -20.59 22.70
N MET A 187 20.06 -21.90 22.63
CA MET A 187 21.16 -22.80 22.97
C MET A 187 21.36 -23.88 21.91
N ASN A 188 22.48 -24.60 21.98
CA ASN A 188 22.67 -25.75 21.10
C ASN A 188 21.73 -26.91 21.48
N ARG A 189 21.51 -27.82 20.55
CA ARG A 189 20.59 -28.98 20.76
C ARG A 189 21.01 -29.90 21.89
N SER A 190 22.31 -30.02 22.17
CA SER A 190 22.83 -30.84 23.28
C SER A 190 22.34 -30.32 24.63
N THR A 191 22.60 -29.05 24.92
CA THR A 191 22.15 -28.36 26.14
C THR A 191 20.63 -28.37 26.27
N PHE A 192 19.91 -28.06 25.17
CA PHE A 192 18.45 -28.05 25.13
C PHE A 192 17.87 -29.44 25.50
N SER A 193 18.35 -30.50 24.84
CA SER A 193 17.86 -31.87 25.11
C SER A 193 18.16 -32.34 26.54
N GLN A 194 19.29 -31.92 27.13
CA GLN A 194 19.60 -32.19 28.52
C GLN A 194 18.58 -31.54 29.47
N ILE A 195 18.21 -30.26 29.19
CA ILE A 195 17.22 -29.52 29.99
C ILE A 195 15.85 -30.18 29.83
N ALA A 196 15.41 -30.45 28.60
CA ALA A 196 14.14 -31.12 28.34
C ALA A 196 14.01 -32.47 29.05
N THR A 197 15.09 -33.25 29.06
CA THR A 197 15.14 -34.56 29.78
C THR A 197 15.02 -34.40 31.30
N GLN A 198 15.60 -33.34 31.88
CA GLN A 198 15.52 -33.08 33.33
C GLN A 198 14.12 -32.71 33.81
N VAL A 199 13.28 -32.15 32.93
CA VAL A 199 11.89 -31.77 33.25
C VAL A 199 10.87 -32.74 32.68
N GLU A 200 11.31 -33.82 32.03
CA GLU A 200 10.47 -34.84 31.36
C GLU A 200 9.52 -34.23 30.33
N GLU A 201 9.93 -33.12 29.69
CA GLU A 201 9.11 -32.40 28.71
C GLU A 201 9.37 -32.92 27.31
N SER A 202 8.27 -33.15 26.55
CA SER A 202 8.33 -33.53 25.16
C SER A 202 8.34 -32.27 24.30
N PHE A 203 9.15 -32.23 23.24
CA PHE A 203 9.22 -31.12 22.31
C PHE A 203 9.15 -31.61 20.87
N GLU A 204 8.61 -30.79 19.99
CA GLU A 204 8.60 -31.04 18.57
C GLU A 204 9.83 -30.40 17.93
N THR A 205 10.40 -31.07 16.93
CA THR A 205 11.48 -30.51 16.13
C THR A 205 10.93 -30.03 14.78
N GLN A 206 11.14 -28.78 14.49
CA GLN A 206 10.82 -28.13 13.23
C GLN A 206 12.13 -27.92 12.46
N TYR A 207 12.04 -27.90 11.13
CA TYR A 207 13.21 -27.76 10.27
C TYR A 207 13.03 -26.56 9.36
N PHE A 208 13.85 -25.52 9.56
CA PHE A 208 13.87 -24.35 8.71
C PHE A 208 14.78 -24.57 7.50
N ILE A 209 14.27 -24.28 6.31
CA ILE A 209 14.95 -24.51 5.06
C ILE A 209 15.08 -23.17 4.30
N GLN A 210 16.32 -22.83 3.96
CA GLN A 210 16.65 -21.74 3.08
C GLN A 210 17.12 -22.30 1.73
N PHE A 211 16.47 -21.91 0.64
CA PHE A 211 16.91 -22.27 -0.71
C PHE A 211 17.95 -21.29 -1.26
N LYS A 212 18.74 -21.77 -2.22
CA LYS A 212 19.73 -20.94 -2.93
C LYS A 212 19.07 -19.85 -3.76
N PRO A 213 19.74 -18.70 -3.99
CA PRO A 213 19.22 -17.64 -4.85
C PRO A 213 18.87 -18.16 -6.25
N ARG A 214 17.74 -17.71 -6.81
CA ARG A 214 17.20 -18.08 -8.12
C ARG A 214 16.62 -19.50 -8.22
N THR A 215 16.50 -20.25 -7.15
CA THR A 215 15.74 -21.50 -7.13
C THR A 215 14.26 -21.20 -7.41
N ASN A 216 13.60 -22.06 -8.16
CA ASN A 216 12.14 -21.99 -8.33
C ASN A 216 11.48 -22.59 -7.08
N LEU A 217 11.16 -21.73 -6.10
CA LEU A 217 10.66 -22.13 -4.78
C LEU A 217 9.43 -23.03 -4.86
N GLN A 218 8.44 -22.66 -5.67
CA GLN A 218 7.21 -23.43 -5.81
C GLN A 218 7.47 -24.84 -6.36
N GLN A 219 8.38 -24.97 -7.33
CA GLN A 219 8.74 -26.27 -7.87
C GLN A 219 9.50 -27.11 -6.85
N SER A 220 10.37 -26.50 -6.05
CA SER A 220 11.11 -27.21 -5.00
C SER A 220 10.18 -27.68 -3.88
N ILE A 221 9.18 -26.89 -3.48
CA ILE A 221 8.16 -27.28 -2.49
C ILE A 221 7.38 -28.50 -2.99
N VAL A 222 6.81 -28.41 -4.19
CA VAL A 222 6.06 -29.54 -4.81
C VAL A 222 6.93 -30.79 -4.96
N ASN A 223 8.22 -30.62 -5.26
CA ASN A 223 9.14 -31.75 -5.35
C ASN A 223 9.37 -32.41 -3.99
N ILE A 224 9.47 -31.62 -2.92
CA ILE A 224 9.61 -32.10 -1.54
C ILE A 224 8.35 -32.87 -1.12
N GLU A 225 7.17 -32.32 -1.32
CA GLU A 225 5.90 -32.97 -1.05
C GLU A 225 5.79 -34.34 -1.73
N ASN A 226 6.04 -34.36 -3.04
CA ASN A 226 5.89 -35.57 -3.83
C ASN A 226 6.98 -36.62 -3.56
N LYS A 227 8.24 -36.19 -3.36
CA LYS A 227 9.37 -37.12 -3.17
C LYS A 227 9.36 -37.79 -1.80
N TYR A 228 9.00 -37.02 -0.76
CA TYR A 228 9.05 -37.50 0.62
C TYR A 228 7.65 -37.83 1.20
N GLY A 229 6.59 -37.60 0.45
CA GLY A 229 5.20 -37.84 0.89
C GLY A 229 4.79 -36.95 2.07
N ILE A 230 5.35 -35.75 2.15
CA ILE A 230 5.04 -34.79 3.22
C ILE A 230 3.76 -34.07 2.82
N SER A 231 2.75 -34.08 3.70
CA SER A 231 1.49 -33.35 3.45
C SER A 231 1.69 -31.85 3.55
N GLU A 232 0.90 -31.07 2.80
CA GLU A 232 0.91 -29.61 2.79
C GLU A 232 0.75 -29.01 4.20
N GLU A 233 -0.03 -29.65 5.09
CA GLU A 233 -0.24 -29.24 6.48
C GLU A 233 1.05 -29.27 7.33
N LYS A 234 2.04 -30.07 6.95
CA LYS A 234 3.34 -30.16 7.62
C LYS A 234 4.37 -29.18 7.08
N ILE A 235 4.05 -28.45 6.03
CA ILE A 235 4.92 -27.46 5.41
C ILE A 235 4.31 -26.09 5.63
N SER A 236 5.03 -25.23 6.32
CA SER A 236 4.67 -23.82 6.49
C SER A 236 5.57 -22.96 5.61
N GLU A 237 4.98 -22.14 4.74
CA GLU A 237 5.71 -21.21 3.88
C GLU A 237 5.94 -19.87 4.60
N ASN A 238 7.12 -19.28 4.44
CA ASN A 238 7.34 -17.87 4.77
C ASN A 238 6.69 -17.00 3.68
N THR A 239 5.36 -16.96 3.70
CA THR A 239 4.53 -16.31 2.69
C THR A 239 4.92 -14.86 2.48
N TYR A 240 5.32 -14.17 3.55
CA TYR A 240 5.68 -12.76 3.51
C TYR A 240 7.01 -12.54 2.76
N LEU A 241 8.05 -13.29 3.10
CA LEU A 241 9.34 -13.23 2.40
C LEU A 241 9.20 -13.64 0.94
N MET A 242 8.40 -14.67 0.66
CA MET A 242 8.11 -15.13 -0.70
C MET A 242 7.32 -14.08 -1.50
N ALA A 243 6.42 -13.35 -0.85
CA ALA A 243 5.70 -12.23 -1.46
C ALA A 243 6.64 -11.08 -1.84
N LEU A 244 7.56 -10.69 -0.95
CA LEU A 244 8.54 -9.65 -1.23
C LEU A 244 9.44 -10.00 -2.43
N ASN A 245 9.72 -11.29 -2.62
CA ASN A 245 10.52 -11.81 -3.73
C ASN A 245 9.69 -12.10 -5.00
N ALA A 246 8.41 -11.74 -5.04
CA ALA A 246 7.48 -12.00 -6.14
C ALA A 246 7.34 -13.51 -6.50
N SER A 247 7.49 -14.39 -5.51
CA SER A 247 7.42 -15.85 -5.66
C SER A 247 6.25 -16.50 -4.90
N SER A 248 5.37 -15.70 -4.29
CA SER A 248 4.19 -16.19 -3.58
C SER A 248 3.05 -16.52 -4.53
N ASN A 249 2.37 -17.64 -4.31
CA ASN A 249 1.13 -18.02 -4.98
C ASN A 249 -0.12 -17.65 -4.16
N ASN A 250 0.04 -16.97 -3.03
CA ASN A 250 -1.08 -16.53 -2.22
C ASN A 250 -1.99 -15.59 -3.01
N ASP A 251 -3.29 -15.90 -3.08
CA ASP A 251 -4.30 -15.16 -3.86
C ASP A 251 -4.33 -13.66 -3.52
N TYR A 252 -4.13 -13.32 -2.25
CA TYR A 252 -4.11 -11.93 -1.80
C TYR A 252 -2.91 -11.17 -2.40
N ILE A 253 -1.74 -11.77 -2.37
CA ILE A 253 -0.51 -11.18 -2.91
C ILE A 253 -0.59 -11.04 -4.44
N VAL A 254 -1.11 -12.08 -5.12
CA VAL A 254 -1.37 -12.04 -6.57
C VAL A 254 -2.36 -10.93 -6.92
N GLY A 255 -3.40 -10.75 -6.09
CA GLY A 255 -4.34 -9.63 -6.20
C GLY A 255 -3.68 -8.26 -6.10
N LEU A 256 -2.75 -8.08 -5.17
CA LEU A 256 -1.97 -6.84 -5.03
C LEU A 256 -1.12 -6.55 -6.27
N TYR A 257 -0.44 -7.56 -6.82
CA TYR A 257 0.33 -7.39 -8.08
C TYR A 257 -0.57 -7.00 -9.25
N ALA A 258 -1.75 -7.60 -9.37
CA ALA A 258 -2.71 -7.26 -10.41
C ALA A 258 -3.15 -5.79 -10.32
N VAL A 259 -3.43 -5.30 -9.12
CA VAL A 259 -3.77 -3.89 -8.89
C VAL A 259 -2.60 -2.97 -9.22
N ALA A 260 -1.39 -3.29 -8.77
CA ALA A 260 -0.19 -2.52 -9.10
C ALA A 260 0.04 -2.43 -10.62
N ALA A 261 -0.16 -3.54 -11.35
CA ALA A 261 -0.07 -3.56 -12.82
C ALA A 261 -1.13 -2.68 -13.48
N VAL A 262 -2.37 -2.70 -13.00
CA VAL A 262 -3.46 -1.82 -13.49
C VAL A 262 -3.11 -0.35 -13.25
N LEU A 263 -2.64 0.01 -12.06
CA LEU A 263 -2.25 1.38 -11.73
C LEU A 263 -1.07 1.85 -12.59
N ALA A 264 -0.04 1.02 -12.77
CA ALA A 264 1.09 1.32 -13.65
C ALA A 264 0.63 1.51 -15.11
N GLY A 265 -0.24 0.64 -15.62
CA GLY A 265 -0.83 0.75 -16.95
C GLY A 265 -1.59 2.07 -17.15
N MET A 266 -2.34 2.52 -16.15
CA MET A 266 -3.06 3.80 -16.18
C MET A 266 -2.11 5.00 -16.20
N VAL A 267 -1.01 4.96 -15.44
CA VAL A 267 0.02 6.01 -15.46
C VAL A 267 0.62 6.14 -16.87
N VAL A 268 0.94 5.01 -17.50
CA VAL A 268 1.44 4.99 -18.89
C VAL A 268 0.41 5.56 -19.87
N LEU A 269 -0.85 5.16 -19.76
CA LEU A 269 -1.94 5.68 -20.60
C LEU A 269 -2.12 7.20 -20.43
N ALA A 270 -2.11 7.69 -19.18
CA ALA A 270 -2.19 9.12 -18.89
C ALA A 270 -1.03 9.88 -19.52
N GLY A 271 0.19 9.34 -19.44
CA GLY A 271 1.38 9.88 -20.11
C GLY A 271 1.21 9.92 -21.64
N ILE A 272 0.71 8.84 -22.26
CA ILE A 272 0.45 8.79 -23.70
C ILE A 272 -0.50 9.90 -24.13
N PHE A 273 -1.64 10.08 -23.44
CA PHE A 273 -2.62 11.13 -23.81
C PHE A 273 -2.05 12.53 -23.63
N MET A 274 -1.36 12.79 -22.52
CA MET A 274 -0.73 14.08 -22.22
C MET A 274 0.33 14.45 -23.27
N ILE A 275 1.23 13.52 -23.57
CA ILE A 275 2.31 13.73 -24.54
C ILE A 275 1.75 13.82 -25.98
N THR A 276 0.76 12.97 -26.34
CA THR A 276 0.07 13.04 -27.63
C THR A 276 -0.57 14.39 -27.83
N GLY A 277 -1.26 14.93 -26.85
CA GLY A 277 -1.83 16.27 -26.86
C GLY A 277 -0.75 17.30 -27.19
N SER A 278 0.36 17.31 -26.41
CA SER A 278 1.44 18.25 -26.57
C SER A 278 2.12 18.16 -27.96
N ILE A 279 2.41 16.97 -28.48
CA ILE A 279 3.00 16.76 -29.79
C ILE A 279 2.03 17.18 -30.91
N ASN A 280 0.71 16.87 -30.75
CA ASN A 280 -0.30 17.30 -31.74
C ASN A 280 -0.32 18.82 -31.96
N SER A 281 -0.18 19.58 -30.87
CA SER A 281 -0.09 21.04 -30.98
C SER A 281 1.15 21.48 -31.74
N ASN A 282 2.29 20.93 -31.37
CA ASN A 282 3.55 21.22 -32.01
C ASN A 282 3.47 20.94 -33.52
N VAL A 283 2.85 19.80 -33.89
CA VAL A 283 2.62 19.43 -35.31
C VAL A 283 1.63 20.35 -35.99
N ALA A 284 0.55 20.75 -35.33
CA ALA A 284 -0.45 21.66 -35.91
C ALA A 284 0.14 23.03 -36.25
N GLN A 285 0.99 23.58 -35.37
CA GLN A 285 1.70 24.86 -35.64
C GLN A 285 2.76 24.76 -36.76
N ARG A 286 3.13 23.53 -37.14
CA ARG A 286 4.16 23.24 -38.14
C ARG A 286 3.63 22.61 -39.43
N THR A 287 2.32 22.65 -39.65
CA THR A 287 1.69 22.02 -40.82
C THR A 287 2.26 22.57 -42.15
N SER A 288 2.50 23.87 -42.24
CA SER A 288 3.13 24.51 -43.41
C SER A 288 4.55 23.96 -43.63
N TYR A 289 5.38 23.83 -42.60
CA TYR A 289 6.72 23.26 -42.70
C TYR A 289 6.70 21.81 -43.24
N TYR A 290 5.81 20.96 -42.74
CA TYR A 290 5.70 19.58 -43.25
C TYR A 290 5.14 19.55 -44.68
N GLY A 291 4.24 20.44 -45.02
CA GLY A 291 3.76 20.63 -46.39
C GLY A 291 4.87 21.03 -47.35
N MET A 292 5.74 22.00 -46.98
CA MET A 292 6.92 22.39 -47.79
C MET A 292 7.89 21.22 -47.97
N LEU A 293 8.17 20.43 -46.93
CA LEU A 293 9.01 19.23 -47.06
C LEU A 293 8.42 18.23 -48.08
N ARG A 294 7.11 18.11 -48.11
CA ARG A 294 6.42 17.26 -49.09
C ARG A 294 6.45 17.86 -50.52
N CYS A 295 6.41 19.18 -50.66
CA CYS A 295 6.66 19.86 -51.95
C CYS A 295 8.07 19.57 -52.47
N LEU A 296 9.06 19.49 -51.57
CA LEU A 296 10.44 19.13 -51.91
C LEU A 296 10.66 17.62 -52.15
N GLY A 297 9.57 16.82 -52.19
CA GLY A 297 9.63 15.39 -52.51
C GLY A 297 9.68 14.44 -51.31
N ALA A 298 9.55 14.92 -50.08
CA ALA A 298 9.53 14.04 -48.93
C ALA A 298 8.31 13.12 -48.92
N GLY A 299 8.53 11.81 -48.81
CA GLY A 299 7.48 10.82 -48.73
C GLY A 299 6.72 10.84 -47.40
N LYS A 300 5.47 10.35 -47.37
CA LYS A 300 4.63 10.29 -46.15
C LYS A 300 5.32 9.56 -45.01
N ASN A 301 6.04 8.47 -45.32
CA ASN A 301 6.75 7.67 -44.31
C ASN A 301 7.98 8.41 -43.74
N GLN A 302 8.67 9.20 -44.55
CA GLN A 302 9.79 10.03 -44.10
C GLN A 302 9.32 11.13 -43.14
N VAL A 303 8.20 11.78 -43.42
CA VAL A 303 7.60 12.79 -42.52
C VAL A 303 7.14 12.13 -41.22
N ARG A 304 6.53 10.93 -41.26
CA ARG A 304 6.16 10.18 -40.07
C ARG A 304 7.36 9.85 -39.19
N MET A 305 8.43 9.35 -39.83
CA MET A 305 9.66 8.95 -39.13
C MET A 305 10.36 10.17 -38.53
N LEU A 306 10.39 11.30 -39.26
CA LEU A 306 10.94 12.58 -38.78
C LEU A 306 10.27 13.02 -37.45
N VAL A 307 8.94 13.04 -37.40
CA VAL A 307 8.19 13.45 -36.20
C VAL A 307 8.44 12.50 -35.04
N ARG A 308 8.48 11.19 -35.30
CA ARG A 308 8.76 10.18 -34.24
C ARG A 308 10.17 10.32 -33.71
N LEU A 309 11.16 10.48 -34.57
CA LEU A 309 12.56 10.66 -34.17
C LEU A 309 12.81 11.99 -33.49
N GLU A 310 12.10 13.04 -33.87
CA GLU A 310 12.13 14.31 -33.16
C GLU A 310 11.61 14.20 -31.75
N ALA A 311 10.49 13.45 -31.54
CA ALA A 311 9.96 13.16 -30.20
C ALA A 311 10.94 12.35 -29.39
N LEU A 312 11.56 11.31 -29.94
CA LEU A 312 12.60 10.52 -29.29
C LEU A 312 13.88 11.31 -28.98
N PHE A 313 14.21 12.31 -29.85
CA PHE A 313 15.36 13.18 -29.57
C PHE A 313 15.15 14.02 -28.30
N TRP A 314 13.91 14.44 -28.00
CA TRP A 314 13.60 15.12 -26.75
C TRP A 314 13.76 14.20 -25.53
N CYS A 315 13.59 12.87 -25.68
CA CYS A 315 13.82 11.90 -24.61
C CYS A 315 15.27 11.93 -24.09
N LYS A 316 16.24 12.29 -24.94
CA LYS A 316 17.65 12.38 -24.53
C LYS A 316 17.88 13.32 -23.33
N THR A 317 17.10 14.37 -23.21
CA THR A 317 17.15 15.34 -22.11
C THR A 317 16.05 15.13 -21.09
N ALA A 318 14.86 14.72 -21.54
CA ALA A 318 13.69 14.60 -20.69
C ALA A 318 13.75 13.35 -19.76
N ILE A 319 14.23 12.21 -20.28
CA ILE A 319 14.31 10.99 -19.47
C ILE A 319 15.32 11.13 -18.33
N PRO A 320 16.58 11.55 -18.56
CA PRO A 320 17.52 11.76 -17.44
C PRO A 320 17.00 12.78 -16.43
N ALA A 321 16.39 13.88 -16.89
CA ALA A 321 15.81 14.89 -15.99
C ALA A 321 14.65 14.30 -15.15
N GLY A 322 13.76 13.52 -15.76
CA GLY A 322 12.67 12.84 -15.06
C GLY A 322 13.17 11.82 -14.05
N CYS A 323 14.16 11.00 -14.41
CA CYS A 323 14.79 10.05 -13.52
C CYS A 323 15.48 10.74 -12.32
N VAL A 324 16.23 11.80 -12.57
CA VAL A 324 16.88 12.56 -11.48
C VAL A 324 15.86 13.16 -10.53
N LEU A 325 14.81 13.78 -11.04
CA LEU A 325 13.71 14.31 -10.22
C LEU A 325 13.03 13.20 -9.42
N GLY A 326 12.80 12.01 -10.03
CA GLY A 326 12.22 10.85 -9.37
C GLY A 326 13.10 10.37 -8.21
N ILE A 327 14.40 10.22 -8.44
CA ILE A 327 15.35 9.80 -7.41
C ILE A 327 15.43 10.82 -6.27
N VAL A 328 15.57 12.11 -6.59
CA VAL A 328 15.65 13.18 -5.58
C VAL A 328 14.38 13.25 -4.74
N SER A 329 13.20 13.10 -5.36
CA SER A 329 11.93 13.08 -4.61
C SER A 329 11.83 11.84 -3.70
N THR A 330 12.31 10.67 -4.16
CA THR A 330 12.38 9.46 -3.34
C THR A 330 13.32 9.66 -2.15
N TRP A 331 14.50 10.22 -2.36
CA TRP A 331 15.43 10.55 -1.27
C TRP A 331 14.83 11.52 -0.25
N GLY A 332 14.12 12.57 -0.74
CA GLY A 332 13.42 13.51 0.14
C GLY A 332 12.36 12.83 0.99
N LEU A 333 11.59 11.94 0.40
CA LEU A 333 10.54 11.20 1.10
C LEU A 333 11.14 10.18 2.10
N CYS A 334 12.15 9.41 1.70
CA CYS A 334 12.86 8.47 2.58
C CYS A 334 13.51 9.19 3.76
N SER A 335 14.17 10.34 3.52
CA SER A 335 14.75 11.16 4.59
C SER A 335 13.70 11.68 5.56
N PHE A 336 12.55 12.08 5.04
CA PHE A 336 11.43 12.54 5.87
C PHE A 336 10.86 11.42 6.73
N LEU A 337 10.60 10.24 6.13
CA LEU A 337 10.10 9.07 6.85
C LEU A 337 11.04 8.67 7.98
N ARG A 338 12.35 8.54 7.68
CA ARG A 338 13.37 8.17 8.66
C ARG A 338 13.55 9.19 9.77
N GLY A 339 13.41 10.49 9.49
CA GLY A 339 13.68 11.55 10.48
C GLY A 339 12.49 11.96 11.33
N PHE A 340 11.26 11.70 10.90
CA PHE A 340 10.06 12.27 11.54
C PHE A 340 9.02 11.23 11.97
N ILE A 341 9.07 9.99 11.47
CA ILE A 341 7.98 9.03 11.73
C ILE A 341 8.36 7.98 12.77
N GLY A 342 9.62 7.56 12.86
CA GLY A 342 10.07 6.64 13.91
C GLY A 342 11.24 5.76 13.51
N ASP A 343 11.77 5.04 14.50
CA ASP A 343 12.97 4.21 14.39
C ASP A 343 12.80 3.01 13.47
N GLU A 344 11.56 2.62 13.19
CA GLU A 344 11.21 1.55 12.26
C GLU A 344 11.66 1.78 10.83
N PHE A 345 11.73 3.07 10.44
CA PHE A 345 12.24 3.47 9.14
C PHE A 345 13.76 3.66 9.14
N SER A 346 14.46 3.30 10.23
CA SER A 346 15.91 3.41 10.38
C SER A 346 16.67 2.59 9.32
N SER A 347 16.14 1.42 8.94
CA SER A 347 16.68 0.56 7.87
C SER A 347 16.41 1.08 6.46
N LEU A 348 15.63 2.17 6.29
CA LEU A 348 15.30 2.73 4.98
C LEU A 348 16.52 3.41 4.36
N PRO A 349 16.95 3.02 3.14
CA PRO A 349 18.13 3.61 2.51
C PRO A 349 17.87 5.03 2.03
N VAL A 350 18.35 6.03 2.77
CA VAL A 350 18.13 7.47 2.49
C VAL A 350 18.66 7.90 1.12
N LEU A 351 19.86 7.46 0.76
CA LEU A 351 20.53 7.77 -0.52
C LEU A 351 20.56 6.57 -1.46
N GLY A 352 19.62 5.63 -1.30
CA GLY A 352 19.52 4.46 -2.15
C GLY A 352 19.19 4.84 -3.60
N ILE A 353 19.89 4.23 -4.56
CA ILE A 353 19.54 4.32 -5.98
C ILE A 353 18.77 3.05 -6.35
N SER A 354 17.58 3.23 -6.94
CA SER A 354 16.76 2.13 -7.43
C SER A 354 17.08 1.86 -8.91
N PRO A 355 17.78 0.76 -9.25
CA PRO A 355 17.94 0.35 -10.64
C PRO A 355 16.58 0.05 -11.30
N VAL A 356 15.66 -0.54 -10.57
CA VAL A 356 14.30 -0.87 -11.04
C VAL A 356 13.56 0.41 -11.44
N GLY A 357 13.56 1.44 -10.58
CA GLY A 357 12.93 2.71 -10.88
C GLY A 357 13.52 3.41 -12.12
N ILE A 358 14.84 3.38 -12.29
CA ILE A 358 15.52 3.96 -13.45
C ILE A 358 15.18 3.20 -14.74
N ILE A 359 15.26 1.87 -14.70
CA ILE A 359 14.98 1.02 -15.86
C ILE A 359 13.50 1.14 -16.27
N CYS A 360 12.58 1.01 -15.33
CA CYS A 360 11.14 1.15 -15.59
C CYS A 360 10.79 2.56 -16.09
N GLY A 361 11.29 3.60 -15.42
CA GLY A 361 11.07 4.98 -15.83
C GLY A 361 11.59 5.28 -17.23
N SER A 362 12.80 4.80 -17.57
CA SER A 362 13.40 4.97 -18.89
C SER A 362 12.69 4.16 -19.96
N ALA A 363 12.42 2.88 -19.72
CA ALA A 363 11.77 2.00 -20.69
C ALA A 363 10.32 2.42 -20.95
N LEU A 364 9.52 2.60 -19.91
CA LEU A 364 8.14 3.03 -20.02
C LEU A 364 8.04 4.45 -20.58
N GLY A 365 8.98 5.34 -20.23
CA GLY A 365 9.08 6.68 -20.82
C GLY A 365 9.32 6.65 -22.32
N LEU A 366 10.25 5.82 -22.81
CA LEU A 366 10.48 5.63 -24.26
C LEU A 366 9.27 5.05 -24.97
N ILE A 367 8.67 4.00 -24.40
CA ILE A 367 7.45 3.35 -24.94
C ILE A 367 6.31 4.36 -25.02
N THR A 368 6.09 5.11 -23.95
CA THR A 368 5.03 6.15 -23.87
C THR A 368 5.20 7.19 -24.96
N VAL A 369 6.42 7.72 -25.17
CA VAL A 369 6.69 8.72 -26.20
C VAL A 369 6.54 8.15 -27.62
N TRP A 370 6.96 6.90 -27.84
CA TRP A 370 6.81 6.23 -29.13
C TRP A 370 5.34 6.09 -29.53
N PHE A 371 4.49 5.64 -28.62
CA PHE A 371 3.04 5.53 -28.87
C PHE A 371 2.40 6.92 -28.99
N ALA A 372 2.74 7.85 -28.11
CA ALA A 372 2.22 9.22 -28.12
C ALA A 372 2.53 9.97 -29.43
N ALA A 373 3.73 9.78 -29.99
CA ALA A 373 4.12 10.41 -31.25
C ALA A 373 3.43 9.80 -32.47
N SER A 374 2.83 8.60 -32.36
CA SER A 374 2.29 7.87 -33.52
C SER A 374 1.10 8.56 -34.19
N SER A 375 0.16 9.10 -33.42
CA SER A 375 -1.02 9.85 -33.91
C SER A 375 -0.62 11.21 -34.56
N PRO A 376 0.18 12.06 -33.87
CA PRO A 376 0.67 13.31 -34.46
C PRO A 376 1.49 13.11 -35.72
N ALA A 377 2.35 12.09 -35.77
CA ALA A 377 3.15 11.77 -36.95
C ALA A 377 2.30 11.39 -38.17
N ARG A 378 1.20 10.66 -37.95
CA ARG A 378 0.23 10.39 -39.04
C ARG A 378 -0.46 11.67 -39.52
N ARG A 379 -0.76 12.60 -38.62
CA ARG A 379 -1.37 13.89 -38.96
C ARG A 379 -0.40 14.75 -39.76
N ALA A 380 0.86 14.89 -39.34
CA ALA A 380 1.91 15.60 -40.06
C ALA A 380 2.08 15.08 -41.50
N ALA A 381 2.08 13.75 -41.70
CA ALA A 381 2.21 13.11 -43.00
C ALA A 381 1.02 13.31 -43.95
N LYS A 382 -0.14 13.73 -43.45
CA LYS A 382 -1.33 14.05 -44.22
C LYS A 382 -1.38 15.53 -44.69
N ALA A 383 -0.43 16.38 -44.25
CA ALA A 383 -0.38 17.77 -44.67
C ALA A 383 -0.33 17.86 -46.19
N SER A 384 -1.24 18.67 -46.77
CA SER A 384 -1.31 18.87 -48.24
C SER A 384 -0.16 19.80 -48.71
N PRO A 385 0.59 19.43 -49.76
CA PRO A 385 1.61 20.30 -50.36
C PRO A 385 1.02 21.63 -50.87
N ILE A 386 -0.15 21.59 -51.49
CA ILE A 386 -0.80 22.76 -52.11
C ILE A 386 -1.25 23.76 -51.06
N THR A 387 -1.92 23.29 -49.99
CA THR A 387 -2.39 24.17 -48.92
C THR A 387 -1.25 24.78 -48.09
N ALA A 388 -0.10 24.13 -48.05
CA ALA A 388 1.10 24.64 -47.39
C ALA A 388 1.81 25.71 -48.24
N ALA A 389 1.77 25.60 -49.57
CA ALA A 389 2.37 26.55 -50.52
C ALA A 389 1.54 27.83 -50.69
N THR A 390 0.21 27.72 -50.63
CA THR A 390 -0.70 28.86 -50.81
C THR A 390 -0.98 29.65 -49.54
N GLY A 391 -0.46 29.21 -48.37
CA GLY A 391 -0.76 29.86 -47.11
C GLY A 391 -2.24 29.73 -46.65
N ASN A 392 -3.10 29.22 -47.52
CA ASN A 392 -4.50 28.93 -47.25
C ASN A 392 -4.65 27.52 -46.67
N ALA A 393 -4.12 27.31 -45.48
CA ALA A 393 -4.56 26.21 -44.67
C ALA A 393 -5.99 26.53 -44.16
N VAL A 394 -6.94 26.64 -45.09
CA VAL A 394 -8.34 26.49 -44.77
C VAL A 394 -8.46 25.03 -44.31
N GLU A 395 -8.46 24.82 -43.02
CA GLU A 395 -9.06 23.62 -42.49
C GLU A 395 -10.38 23.45 -43.22
N ASN A 396 -10.61 22.30 -43.82
CA ASN A 396 -11.92 21.90 -44.30
C ASN A 396 -12.86 21.78 -43.07
N ALA A 397 -13.20 22.93 -42.52
CA ALA A 397 -14.28 23.18 -41.59
C ALA A 397 -15.62 23.36 -42.35
N ALA A 398 -15.61 23.00 -43.65
CA ALA A 398 -16.83 22.85 -44.41
C ALA A 398 -17.33 21.45 -44.19
N ASP A 399 -18.29 21.28 -43.29
CA ASP A 399 -19.40 20.34 -43.41
C ASP A 399 -20.17 20.17 -42.08
N SER A 400 -20.15 21.19 -41.25
CA SER A 400 -21.24 21.26 -40.26
C SER A 400 -21.70 22.70 -40.20
N PRO A 401 -22.92 23.01 -40.65
CA PRO A 401 -23.53 24.33 -40.40
C PRO A 401 -23.53 24.48 -38.88
N CYS A 402 -22.75 25.46 -38.41
CA CYS A 402 -22.68 25.80 -37.00
C CYS A 402 -24.02 26.42 -36.61
N HIS A 403 -25.03 25.60 -36.38
CA HIS A 403 -26.24 26.04 -35.71
C HIS A 403 -25.84 26.31 -34.26
N ALA A 404 -25.37 27.52 -33.98
CA ALA A 404 -25.20 28.01 -32.63
C ALA A 404 -26.58 28.00 -31.96
N ARG A 405 -26.93 26.91 -31.30
CA ARG A 405 -28.08 26.92 -30.40
C ARG A 405 -27.75 27.93 -29.32
N LEU A 406 -28.48 29.04 -29.30
CA LEU A 406 -28.36 30.07 -28.27
C LEU A 406 -28.71 29.42 -26.91
N PHE A 407 -27.70 29.07 -26.16
CA PHE A 407 -27.80 28.67 -24.77
C PHE A 407 -27.86 29.95 -23.91
N GLY A 408 -29.08 30.41 -23.62
CA GLY A 408 -29.31 31.60 -22.81
C GLY A 408 -29.05 32.92 -23.53
N SER A 409 -29.13 34.03 -22.83
CA SER A 409 -29.09 35.43 -23.32
C SER A 409 -27.71 35.93 -23.75
N ARG A 410 -26.63 35.13 -23.71
CA ARG A 410 -25.25 35.56 -23.95
C ARG A 410 -24.60 34.79 -25.10
N ALA A 411 -24.43 35.47 -26.25
CA ALA A 411 -23.86 34.90 -27.47
C ALA A 411 -22.42 34.39 -27.28
N GLU A 412 -21.61 35.04 -26.44
CA GLU A 412 -20.22 34.63 -26.17
C GLU A 412 -20.09 33.28 -25.53
N LEU A 413 -21.01 32.90 -24.61
CA LEU A 413 -21.03 31.57 -23.97
C LEU A 413 -21.39 30.48 -24.97
N SER A 414 -22.40 30.73 -25.80
CA SER A 414 -22.84 29.83 -26.88
C SER A 414 -21.73 29.58 -27.89
N LEU A 415 -21.01 30.63 -28.27
CA LEU A 415 -19.83 30.53 -29.15
C LEU A 415 -18.72 29.71 -28.53
N GLY A 416 -18.42 29.88 -27.25
CA GLY A 416 -17.42 29.06 -26.51
C GLY A 416 -17.76 27.59 -26.52
N VAL A 417 -18.99 27.21 -26.20
CA VAL A 417 -19.48 25.83 -26.25
C VAL A 417 -19.42 25.25 -27.65
N SER A 418 -19.89 26.03 -28.65
CA SER A 418 -19.85 25.63 -30.05
C SER A 418 -18.41 25.42 -30.56
N HIS A 419 -17.47 26.26 -30.14
CA HIS A 419 -16.05 26.09 -30.44
C HIS A 419 -15.48 24.80 -29.85
N ALA A 420 -15.83 24.46 -28.60
CA ALA A 420 -15.39 23.22 -27.96
C ALA A 420 -15.92 21.98 -28.70
N THR A 421 -17.18 22.03 -29.17
CA THR A 421 -17.87 20.88 -29.79
C THR A 421 -17.66 20.76 -31.30
N SER A 422 -17.17 21.79 -31.97
CA SER A 422 -17.00 21.83 -33.42
C SER A 422 -16.09 20.72 -33.97
N SER A 423 -15.08 20.34 -33.25
CA SER A 423 -14.18 19.22 -33.59
C SER A 423 -14.33 18.05 -32.65
N LYS A 424 -15.11 17.05 -33.04
CA LYS A 424 -15.35 15.81 -32.24
C LYS A 424 -14.05 15.12 -31.84
N LYS A 425 -13.02 15.11 -32.72
CA LYS A 425 -11.70 14.52 -32.39
C LYS A 425 -10.97 15.28 -31.29
N ASN A 426 -11.02 16.62 -31.34
CA ASN A 426 -10.35 17.43 -30.34
C ASN A 426 -11.08 17.36 -29.00
N LEU A 427 -12.42 17.40 -29.03
CA LEU A 427 -13.25 17.18 -27.85
C LEU A 427 -12.93 15.84 -27.20
N LEU A 428 -12.89 14.74 -27.98
CA LEU A 428 -12.58 13.41 -27.46
C LEU A 428 -11.18 13.31 -26.82
N LEU A 429 -10.16 13.92 -27.47
CA LEU A 429 -8.80 13.93 -26.93
C LEU A 429 -8.70 14.71 -25.60
N MET A 430 -9.34 15.89 -25.55
CA MET A 430 -9.34 16.72 -24.34
C MET A 430 -10.14 16.08 -23.22
N THR A 431 -11.37 15.65 -23.49
CA THR A 431 -12.21 14.91 -22.54
C THR A 431 -11.52 13.65 -22.05
N GLY A 432 -10.93 12.86 -22.97
CA GLY A 432 -10.23 11.63 -22.61
C GLY A 432 -8.99 11.88 -21.75
N SER A 433 -8.24 12.93 -22.03
CA SER A 433 -7.08 13.32 -21.22
C SER A 433 -7.47 13.73 -19.79
N PHE A 434 -8.54 14.52 -19.64
CA PHE A 434 -9.04 14.94 -18.33
C PHE A 434 -9.68 13.76 -17.58
N ALA A 435 -10.52 12.99 -18.28
CA ALA A 435 -11.17 11.81 -17.72
C ALA A 435 -10.15 10.79 -17.19
N LEU A 436 -9.05 10.57 -17.93
CA LEU A 436 -8.03 9.61 -17.50
C LEU A 436 -7.25 10.09 -16.28
N SER A 437 -6.98 11.39 -16.14
CA SER A 437 -6.37 11.97 -14.94
C SER A 437 -7.28 11.79 -13.71
N ILE A 438 -8.58 12.01 -13.87
CA ILE A 438 -9.58 11.83 -12.80
C ILE A 438 -9.69 10.35 -12.42
N LEU A 439 -9.74 9.48 -13.42
CA LEU A 439 -9.78 8.03 -13.23
C LEU A 439 -8.54 7.54 -12.46
N LEU A 440 -7.35 8.02 -12.81
CA LEU A 440 -6.11 7.71 -12.12
C LEU A 440 -6.17 8.14 -10.63
N PHE A 441 -6.63 9.36 -10.37
CA PHE A 441 -6.77 9.87 -9.00
C PHE A 441 -7.73 9.02 -8.16
N LEU A 442 -8.93 8.69 -8.70
CA LEU A 442 -9.91 7.85 -8.04
C LEU A 442 -9.40 6.42 -7.80
N SER A 443 -8.60 5.89 -8.71
CA SER A 443 -8.03 4.55 -8.56
C SER A 443 -6.97 4.50 -7.47
N PHE A 444 -6.08 5.51 -7.40
CA PHE A 444 -5.10 5.63 -6.33
C PHE A 444 -5.75 5.89 -4.96
N SER A 445 -6.91 6.54 -4.91
CA SER A 445 -7.60 6.78 -3.64
C SER A 445 -8.10 5.50 -2.95
N VAL A 446 -8.22 4.37 -3.67
CA VAL A 446 -8.55 3.07 -3.08
C VAL A 446 -7.44 2.61 -2.14
N LEU A 447 -6.16 2.93 -2.47
CA LEU A 447 -5.03 2.55 -1.63
C LEU A 447 -5.09 3.19 -0.24
N LEU A 448 -5.62 4.42 -0.10
CA LEU A 448 -5.82 5.05 1.22
C LEU A 448 -6.76 4.23 2.11
N ARG A 449 -7.82 3.69 1.52
CA ARG A 449 -8.76 2.83 2.24
C ARG A 449 -8.15 1.47 2.54
N TRP A 450 -7.47 0.89 1.56
CA TRP A 450 -6.80 -0.40 1.72
C TRP A 450 -5.74 -0.38 2.83
N VAL A 451 -4.93 0.68 2.93
CA VAL A 451 -3.95 0.85 4.01
C VAL A 451 -4.63 0.82 5.38
N GLY A 452 -5.83 1.41 5.51
CA GLY A 452 -6.60 1.39 6.76
C GLY A 452 -7.05 -0.01 7.18
N PHE A 453 -7.39 -0.88 6.22
CA PHE A 453 -7.77 -2.27 6.51
C PHE A 453 -6.56 -3.19 6.66
N ALA A 454 -5.53 -3.02 5.83
CA ALA A 454 -4.38 -3.92 5.80
C ALA A 454 -3.43 -3.76 6.99
N LEU A 455 -3.26 -2.54 7.49
CA LEU A 455 -2.38 -2.25 8.63
C LEU A 455 -3.13 -2.20 9.96
N ASN A 456 -4.45 -2.26 9.92
CA ASN A 456 -5.31 -2.23 11.10
C ASN A 456 -4.84 -1.19 12.14
N PRO A 457 -4.95 0.13 11.83
CA PRO A 457 -4.47 1.18 12.72
C PRO A 457 -5.17 1.09 14.08
N LEU A 458 -4.60 1.73 15.11
CA LEU A 458 -5.14 1.71 16.45
C LEU A 458 -6.65 1.97 16.47
N GLN A 459 -7.38 0.97 16.91
CA GLN A 459 -8.82 1.01 17.08
C GLN A 459 -9.17 1.55 18.47
N PRO A 460 -10.40 2.01 18.70
CA PRO A 460 -10.82 2.46 20.02
C PRO A 460 -10.68 1.41 21.13
N TYR A 461 -10.69 0.13 20.74
CA TYR A 461 -10.55 -1.02 21.65
C TYR A 461 -9.11 -1.53 21.78
N THR A 462 -8.13 -0.94 21.09
CA THR A 462 -6.73 -1.41 21.18
C THR A 462 -6.18 -1.10 22.57
N PRO A 463 -5.71 -2.12 23.33
CA PRO A 463 -5.13 -1.92 24.65
C PRO A 463 -3.67 -1.45 24.54
N ASP A 464 -3.23 -0.72 25.55
CA ASP A 464 -1.82 -0.40 25.76
C ASP A 464 -1.13 -1.50 26.58
N LEU A 465 -1.85 -2.03 27.58
CA LEU A 465 -1.42 -3.15 28.41
C LEU A 465 -2.51 -4.21 28.43
N SER A 466 -2.13 -5.48 28.55
CA SER A 466 -3.07 -6.59 28.72
C SER A 466 -2.56 -7.57 29.75
N VAL A 467 -3.48 -8.17 30.48
CA VAL A 467 -3.22 -9.26 31.40
C VAL A 467 -4.08 -10.43 31.00
N ALA A 468 -3.47 -11.56 30.73
CA ALA A 468 -4.16 -12.79 30.37
C ALA A 468 -3.75 -13.93 31.31
N GLU A 469 -4.67 -14.82 31.60
CA GLU A 469 -4.35 -16.05 32.32
C GLU A 469 -3.65 -17.06 31.37
N THR A 470 -2.66 -17.78 31.89
CA THR A 470 -1.78 -18.66 31.09
C THR A 470 -2.48 -19.83 30.41
N SER A 471 -3.56 -20.36 31.01
CA SER A 471 -4.33 -21.47 30.43
C SER A 471 -5.52 -21.04 29.58
N GLY A 472 -5.73 -19.72 29.43
CA GLY A 472 -6.88 -19.16 28.70
C GLY A 472 -8.22 -19.34 29.41
N GLN A 473 -8.21 -19.71 30.70
CA GLN A 473 -9.43 -19.87 31.49
C GLN A 473 -9.90 -18.55 32.08
N ASN A 474 -11.21 -18.45 32.36
CA ASN A 474 -11.81 -17.28 32.98
C ASN A 474 -11.60 -17.31 34.50
N VAL A 475 -10.46 -16.80 34.97
CA VAL A 475 -10.09 -16.80 36.42
C VAL A 475 -9.87 -15.40 36.99
N LEU A 476 -9.72 -14.38 36.16
CA LEU A 476 -9.47 -13.00 36.59
C LEU A 476 -10.75 -12.39 37.19
N ASP A 477 -10.65 -11.83 38.39
CA ASP A 477 -11.80 -11.29 39.13
C ASP A 477 -12.24 -9.95 38.51
N PRO A 478 -13.55 -9.72 38.26
CA PRO A 478 -14.07 -8.44 37.80
C PRO A 478 -13.69 -7.24 38.67
N VAL A 479 -13.50 -7.42 39.97
CA VAL A 479 -13.06 -6.38 40.91
C VAL A 479 -11.73 -5.76 40.50
N LEU A 480 -10.86 -6.50 39.81
CA LEU A 480 -9.61 -5.95 39.27
C LEU A 480 -9.83 -4.85 38.24
N VAL A 481 -10.86 -4.96 37.43
CA VAL A 481 -11.22 -3.93 36.43
C VAL A 481 -11.60 -2.64 37.16
N GLU A 482 -12.41 -2.72 38.22
CA GLU A 482 -12.80 -1.55 39.03
C GLU A 482 -11.59 -0.91 39.72
N GLN A 483 -10.67 -1.73 40.25
CA GLN A 483 -9.43 -1.24 40.88
C GLN A 483 -8.50 -0.55 39.87
N LEU A 484 -8.39 -1.09 38.66
CA LEU A 484 -7.60 -0.50 37.59
C LEU A 484 -8.21 0.81 37.08
N GLU A 485 -9.53 0.88 36.90
CA GLU A 485 -10.22 2.10 36.48
C GLU A 485 -10.14 3.21 37.54
N ALA A 486 -9.97 2.85 38.82
CA ALA A 486 -9.77 3.82 39.90
C ALA A 486 -8.40 4.50 39.86
N LEU A 487 -7.42 3.98 39.11
CA LEU A 487 -6.10 4.60 38.95
C LEU A 487 -6.19 5.85 38.05
N PRO A 488 -5.59 6.98 38.47
CA PRO A 488 -5.69 8.24 37.72
C PRO A 488 -5.06 8.19 36.33
N GLU A 489 -4.10 7.33 36.09
CA GLU A 489 -3.37 7.14 34.84
C GLU A 489 -4.12 6.26 33.84
N VAL A 490 -5.06 5.44 34.32
CA VAL A 490 -5.85 4.55 33.48
C VAL A 490 -6.99 5.34 32.82
N LYS A 491 -7.14 5.17 31.52
CA LYS A 491 -8.21 5.76 30.73
C LYS A 491 -9.45 4.88 30.74
N HIS A 492 -9.27 3.59 30.46
CA HIS A 492 -10.27 2.53 30.49
C HIS A 492 -9.62 1.20 30.85
N ALA A 493 -10.31 0.39 31.63
CA ALA A 493 -9.99 -1.01 31.81
C ALA A 493 -11.25 -1.83 31.50
N PHE A 494 -11.10 -2.94 30.77
CA PHE A 494 -12.23 -3.78 30.40
C PHE A 494 -11.82 -5.24 30.34
N GLY A 495 -12.70 -6.09 30.87
CA GLY A 495 -12.49 -7.53 30.87
C GLY A 495 -13.12 -8.20 29.67
N ARG A 496 -12.67 -9.41 29.37
CA ARG A 496 -13.26 -10.28 28.34
C ARG A 496 -13.27 -11.72 28.82
N MET A 497 -14.43 -12.34 28.68
CA MET A 497 -14.60 -13.76 28.91
C MET A 497 -14.43 -14.51 27.59
N TYR A 498 -13.87 -15.68 27.62
CA TYR A 498 -13.66 -16.54 26.47
C TYR A 498 -14.04 -17.98 26.80
N CYS A 499 -14.76 -18.65 25.90
CA CYS A 499 -15.10 -20.05 26.03
C CYS A 499 -15.29 -20.69 24.65
N PRO A 500 -14.47 -21.69 24.29
CA PRO A 500 -14.73 -22.49 23.12
C PRO A 500 -15.91 -23.43 23.41
N LEU A 501 -16.94 -23.40 22.57
CA LEU A 501 -18.13 -24.21 22.72
C LEU A 501 -18.40 -25.08 21.50
N PRO A 502 -18.76 -26.36 21.68
CA PRO A 502 -19.25 -27.19 20.56
C PRO A 502 -20.56 -26.62 20.05
N ALA A 503 -20.69 -26.50 18.74
CA ALA A 503 -21.85 -25.88 18.09
C ALA A 503 -22.15 -26.53 16.74
N GLU A 504 -23.42 -26.47 16.34
CA GLU A 504 -23.85 -26.78 14.97
C GLU A 504 -24.25 -25.49 14.27
N TYR A 505 -23.63 -25.19 13.13
CA TYR A 505 -23.93 -24.04 12.29
C TYR A 505 -23.80 -24.40 10.82
N GLN A 506 -24.68 -23.85 10.00
CA GLN A 506 -24.76 -24.12 8.55
C GLN A 506 -24.82 -25.63 8.21
N GLY A 507 -25.41 -26.45 9.09
CA GLY A 507 -25.52 -27.91 8.93
C GLY A 507 -24.21 -28.67 9.14
N LYS A 508 -23.21 -28.08 9.77
CA LYS A 508 -21.93 -28.69 10.14
C LYS A 508 -21.76 -28.68 11.64
N GLN A 509 -21.25 -29.77 12.21
CA GLN A 509 -20.78 -29.79 13.58
C GLN A 509 -19.35 -29.24 13.65
N GLY A 510 -19.10 -28.36 14.61
CA GLY A 510 -17.80 -27.73 14.83
C GLY A 510 -17.72 -27.10 16.23
N SER A 511 -16.86 -26.12 16.39
CA SER A 511 -16.78 -25.29 17.59
C SER A 511 -16.92 -23.82 17.23
N ILE A 512 -17.32 -23.00 18.19
CA ILE A 512 -17.30 -21.54 18.12
C ILE A 512 -16.47 -21.00 19.27
N ASP A 513 -15.84 -19.87 19.05
CA ASP A 513 -15.16 -19.09 20.09
C ASP A 513 -16.13 -18.01 20.60
N LEU A 514 -16.77 -18.32 21.75
CA LEU A 514 -17.68 -17.37 22.39
C LEU A 514 -16.90 -16.36 23.22
N ILE A 515 -17.16 -15.07 22.99
CA ILE A 515 -16.47 -13.95 23.62
C ILE A 515 -17.49 -12.96 24.15
N SER A 516 -17.24 -12.42 25.36
CA SER A 516 -18.07 -11.37 25.92
C SER A 516 -17.58 -9.96 25.54
N TYR A 517 -18.53 -9.05 25.32
CA TYR A 517 -18.29 -7.60 25.25
C TYR A 517 -19.10 -6.88 26.32
N ASP A 518 -18.53 -5.84 26.90
CA ASP A 518 -19.23 -4.88 27.73
C ASP A 518 -19.95 -3.79 26.89
N THR A 519 -20.64 -2.88 27.53
CA THR A 519 -21.39 -1.80 26.88
C THR A 519 -20.47 -0.82 26.12
N ILE A 520 -19.26 -0.59 26.59
CA ILE A 520 -18.28 0.32 25.95
C ILE A 520 -17.76 -0.32 24.68
N GLN A 521 -17.41 -1.61 24.73
CA GLN A 521 -16.95 -2.40 23.59
C GLN A 521 -18.02 -2.48 22.50
N PHE A 522 -19.29 -2.68 22.84
CA PHE A 522 -20.39 -2.61 21.86
C PHE A 522 -20.53 -1.22 21.23
N GLY A 523 -20.30 -0.16 22.01
CA GLY A 523 -20.27 1.21 21.49
C GLY A 523 -19.19 1.40 20.41
N TRP A 524 -18.03 0.78 20.58
CA TRP A 524 -16.95 0.77 19.59
C TRP A 524 -17.27 -0.11 18.39
N ALA A 525 -17.76 -1.34 18.64
CA ALA A 525 -18.13 -2.31 17.60
C ALA A 525 -19.14 -1.76 16.58
N LYS A 526 -19.94 -0.77 16.97
CA LYS A 526 -20.89 -0.12 16.06
C LYS A 526 -20.23 0.47 14.80
N LYS A 527 -18.98 0.91 14.88
CA LYS A 527 -18.23 1.47 13.74
C LYS A 527 -17.74 0.40 12.78
N ASP A 528 -17.52 -0.81 13.30
CA ASP A 528 -16.98 -1.95 12.57
C ASP A 528 -18.08 -2.85 12.01
N LEU A 529 -19.35 -2.51 12.24
CA LEU A 529 -20.50 -3.25 11.76
C LEU A 529 -20.62 -3.12 10.23
N ILE A 530 -20.43 -4.22 9.52
CA ILE A 530 -20.57 -4.29 8.05
C ILE A 530 -21.97 -4.78 7.61
N GLY A 531 -22.73 -5.39 8.51
CA GLY A 531 -24.10 -5.84 8.25
C GLY A 531 -24.88 -6.06 9.54
N GLY A 532 -26.20 -5.86 9.51
CA GLY A 532 -27.09 -6.11 10.64
C GLY A 532 -27.13 -5.00 11.69
N THR A 533 -27.36 -5.36 12.95
CA THR A 533 -27.54 -4.47 14.11
C THR A 533 -26.75 -4.99 15.30
N LEU A 534 -26.57 -4.15 16.32
CA LEU A 534 -26.04 -4.61 17.60
C LEU A 534 -27.03 -5.52 18.33
N PRO A 535 -26.55 -6.46 19.17
CA PRO A 535 -27.41 -7.32 19.96
C PRO A 535 -28.34 -6.51 20.87
N GLN A 536 -29.57 -6.97 21.01
CA GLN A 536 -30.54 -6.49 21.98
C GLN A 536 -30.76 -7.57 23.04
N GLU A 537 -31.62 -7.31 24.01
CA GLU A 537 -31.96 -8.32 25.02
C GLU A 537 -32.50 -9.61 24.38
N PRO A 538 -32.21 -10.79 24.97
CA PRO A 538 -32.70 -12.05 24.44
C PRO A 538 -34.22 -12.11 24.39
N GLU A 539 -34.78 -12.62 23.30
CA GLU A 539 -36.22 -12.86 23.13
C GLU A 539 -36.46 -14.36 22.92
N ASP A 540 -37.48 -14.91 23.60
CA ASP A 540 -37.97 -16.30 23.46
C ASP A 540 -36.90 -17.41 23.44
N GLY A 541 -35.86 -17.30 24.32
CA GLY A 541 -34.82 -18.31 24.43
C GLY A 541 -33.80 -18.31 23.26
N THR A 542 -33.84 -17.27 22.44
CA THR A 542 -32.87 -17.05 21.37
C THR A 542 -31.95 -15.89 21.74
N TYR A 543 -30.64 -16.10 21.71
CA TYR A 543 -29.66 -15.11 22.08
C TYR A 543 -29.10 -14.39 20.85
N PRO A 544 -29.28 -13.06 20.74
CA PRO A 544 -28.69 -12.29 19.62
C PRO A 544 -27.19 -12.13 19.82
N VAL A 545 -26.41 -12.43 18.78
CA VAL A 545 -24.94 -12.38 18.82
C VAL A 545 -24.38 -11.67 17.59
N LEU A 546 -23.15 -11.16 17.71
CA LEU A 546 -22.35 -10.71 16.57
C LEU A 546 -21.38 -11.81 16.14
N THR A 547 -20.93 -11.73 14.91
CA THR A 547 -19.80 -12.50 14.41
C THR A 547 -18.81 -11.58 13.71
N VAL A 548 -17.59 -12.07 13.49
CA VAL A 548 -16.55 -11.37 12.74
C VAL A 548 -16.47 -11.96 11.35
N PHE A 549 -16.30 -11.11 10.34
CA PHE A 549 -16.14 -11.55 8.96
C PHE A 549 -14.87 -12.37 8.80
N ASP A 550 -15.03 -13.61 8.37
CA ASP A 550 -13.95 -14.50 8.00
C ASP A 550 -14.24 -15.08 6.60
N LYS A 551 -13.22 -15.08 5.73
CA LYS A 551 -13.33 -15.60 4.37
C LYS A 551 -13.56 -17.12 4.34
N SER A 552 -12.99 -17.85 5.30
CA SER A 552 -13.05 -19.33 5.39
C SER A 552 -14.34 -19.83 6.06
N ASN A 553 -14.93 -19.01 6.92
CA ASN A 553 -16.03 -19.43 7.78
C ASN A 553 -17.10 -18.31 7.90
N SER A 554 -17.83 -18.07 6.82
CA SER A 554 -18.73 -16.91 6.69
C SER A 554 -20.10 -17.15 7.30
N LEU A 555 -20.22 -16.91 8.60
CA LEU A 555 -21.53 -16.67 9.21
C LEU A 555 -22.09 -15.32 8.74
N THR A 556 -23.37 -15.28 8.42
CA THR A 556 -24.07 -14.08 7.92
C THR A 556 -25.22 -13.68 8.82
N VAL A 557 -25.68 -12.43 8.69
CA VAL A 557 -26.86 -11.97 9.44
C VAL A 557 -28.06 -12.85 9.15
N GLY A 558 -28.68 -13.35 10.21
CA GLY A 558 -29.82 -14.28 10.16
C GLY A 558 -29.45 -15.75 10.32
N ASP A 559 -28.16 -16.11 10.24
CA ASP A 559 -27.73 -17.47 10.51
C ASP A 559 -27.96 -17.84 11.99
N THR A 560 -28.25 -19.11 12.22
CA THR A 560 -28.48 -19.65 13.56
C THR A 560 -27.38 -20.64 13.91
N ILE A 561 -26.92 -20.54 15.14
CA ILE A 561 -25.93 -21.43 15.75
C ILE A 561 -26.64 -22.18 16.87
N GLN A 562 -26.64 -23.50 16.80
CA GLN A 562 -27.25 -24.36 17.81
C GLN A 562 -26.18 -24.85 18.78
N LEU A 563 -26.35 -24.53 20.04
CA LEU A 563 -25.66 -25.17 21.18
C LEU A 563 -26.53 -26.30 21.74
N GLU A 564 -26.00 -27.11 22.66
CA GLU A 564 -26.77 -28.20 23.28
C GLU A 564 -28.10 -27.70 23.87
N ASP A 565 -28.08 -26.63 24.65
CA ASP A 565 -29.25 -26.12 25.39
C ASP A 565 -29.69 -24.72 24.96
N ALA A 566 -29.07 -24.12 23.94
CA ALA A 566 -29.36 -22.75 23.55
C ALA A 566 -29.26 -22.54 22.04
N LYS A 567 -30.00 -21.54 21.55
CA LYS A 567 -29.96 -21.10 20.17
C LYS A 567 -29.45 -19.66 20.08
N LEU A 568 -28.40 -19.46 19.29
CA LEU A 568 -27.86 -18.14 19.00
C LEU A 568 -28.31 -17.70 17.60
N THR A 569 -28.61 -16.41 17.44
CA THR A 569 -28.90 -15.83 16.13
C THR A 569 -27.93 -14.71 15.84
N VAL A 570 -27.25 -14.79 14.70
CA VAL A 570 -26.34 -13.75 14.24
C VAL A 570 -27.14 -12.52 13.80
N VAL A 571 -27.11 -11.45 14.57
CA VAL A 571 -27.83 -10.20 14.29
C VAL A 571 -26.93 -9.15 13.62
N GLY A 572 -25.62 -9.31 13.69
CA GLY A 572 -24.67 -8.42 13.03
C GLY A 572 -23.33 -9.07 12.74
N VAL A 573 -22.61 -8.53 11.76
CA VAL A 573 -21.29 -8.97 11.34
C VAL A 573 -20.35 -7.78 11.42
N LEU A 574 -19.23 -7.96 12.11
CA LEU A 574 -18.15 -6.98 12.23
C LEU A 574 -17.07 -7.25 11.16
N ASN A 575 -16.40 -6.20 10.69
CA ASN A 575 -15.27 -6.35 9.77
C ASN A 575 -13.97 -6.67 10.48
N ASP A 576 -13.88 -6.40 11.78
CA ASP A 576 -12.69 -6.57 12.60
C ASP A 576 -13.04 -6.82 14.06
N SER A 577 -12.12 -7.43 14.79
CA SER A 577 -12.21 -7.73 16.22
C SER A 577 -10.79 -7.79 16.79
N PRO A 578 -10.61 -7.47 18.09
CA PRO A 578 -9.31 -7.66 18.76
C PRO A 578 -8.88 -9.13 18.88
N PHE A 579 -9.72 -10.06 18.45
CA PHE A 579 -9.47 -11.49 18.48
C PHE A 579 -9.21 -12.04 17.09
N SER A 580 -8.33 -13.03 17.04
CA SER A 580 -8.13 -13.87 15.86
C SER A 580 -8.32 -15.32 16.27
N SER A 581 -9.11 -16.06 15.49
CA SER A 581 -9.21 -17.52 15.59
C SER A 581 -8.80 -18.12 14.26
N THR A 582 -8.07 -19.23 14.29
CA THR A 582 -7.64 -19.93 13.08
C THR A 582 -8.63 -20.99 12.63
N ASP A 583 -9.37 -21.60 13.57
CA ASP A 583 -10.14 -22.82 13.31
C ASP A 583 -11.65 -22.70 13.60
N SER A 584 -12.07 -21.71 14.39
CA SER A 584 -13.45 -21.57 14.83
C SER A 584 -14.00 -20.17 14.55
N PRO A 585 -15.29 -20.02 14.19
CA PRO A 585 -15.89 -18.70 14.06
C PRO A 585 -15.98 -18.00 15.40
N ILE A 586 -15.63 -16.72 15.41
CA ILE A 586 -15.75 -15.86 16.59
C ILE A 586 -17.21 -15.43 16.71
N VAL A 587 -17.78 -15.63 17.90
CA VAL A 587 -19.14 -15.24 18.27
C VAL A 587 -19.08 -14.31 19.46
N ILE A 588 -19.66 -13.13 19.36
CA ILE A 588 -19.59 -12.10 20.38
C ILE A 588 -20.98 -11.85 20.97
N CYS A 589 -21.08 -11.95 22.29
CA CYS A 589 -22.30 -11.72 23.03
C CYS A 589 -22.10 -10.72 24.20
N THR A 590 -23.19 -10.36 24.89
CA THR A 590 -23.10 -9.57 26.11
C THR A 590 -22.54 -10.40 27.26
N GLU A 591 -21.95 -9.76 28.27
CA GLU A 591 -21.47 -10.45 29.48
C GLU A 591 -22.59 -11.24 30.17
N GLU A 592 -23.80 -10.69 30.21
CA GLU A 592 -24.96 -11.37 30.78
C GLU A 592 -25.34 -12.63 29.98
N THR A 593 -25.36 -12.55 28.65
CA THR A 593 -25.59 -13.71 27.78
C THR A 593 -24.48 -14.75 27.96
N PHE A 594 -23.21 -14.32 28.05
CA PHE A 594 -22.11 -15.23 28.29
C PHE A 594 -22.26 -15.99 29.60
N HIS A 595 -22.61 -15.28 30.70
CA HIS A 595 -22.85 -15.89 31.99
C HIS A 595 -24.02 -16.89 31.96
N GLN A 596 -25.12 -16.55 31.27
CA GLN A 596 -26.27 -17.45 31.13
C GLN A 596 -25.92 -18.73 30.36
N LEU A 597 -25.08 -18.64 29.34
CA LEU A 597 -24.70 -19.77 28.49
C LEU A 597 -23.63 -20.66 29.13
N THR A 598 -22.68 -20.09 29.89
CA THR A 598 -21.49 -20.82 30.40
C THR A 598 -21.43 -20.95 31.91
N GLY A 599 -22.23 -20.20 32.66
CA GLY A 599 -22.16 -20.12 34.11
C GLY A 599 -20.92 -19.39 34.67
N GLN A 600 -20.06 -18.86 33.80
CA GLN A 600 -18.82 -18.20 34.18
C GLN A 600 -19.02 -16.68 34.25
N ASN A 601 -18.36 -16.03 35.22
CA ASN A 601 -18.45 -14.57 35.44
C ASN A 601 -17.08 -13.92 35.71
N ARG A 602 -15.99 -14.64 35.47
CA ARG A 602 -14.61 -14.11 35.55
C ARG A 602 -14.05 -13.89 34.17
N TYR A 603 -13.02 -13.05 34.06
CA TYR A 603 -12.39 -12.72 32.79
C TYR A 603 -11.20 -13.64 32.48
N ALA A 604 -10.99 -13.93 31.19
CA ALA A 604 -9.78 -14.58 30.68
C ALA A 604 -8.68 -13.53 30.42
N VAL A 605 -9.09 -12.33 30.01
CA VAL A 605 -8.18 -11.22 29.67
C VAL A 605 -8.75 -9.93 30.25
N ILE A 606 -7.88 -9.09 30.81
CA ILE A 606 -8.18 -7.70 31.15
C ILE A 606 -7.28 -6.81 30.32
N ASP A 607 -7.89 -5.92 29.55
CA ASP A 607 -7.23 -4.95 28.71
C ASP A 607 -7.28 -3.57 29.35
N ILE A 608 -6.17 -2.82 29.25
CA ILE A 608 -5.98 -1.53 29.91
C ILE A 608 -5.54 -0.51 28.88
N GLN A 609 -6.21 0.63 28.86
CA GLN A 609 -5.82 1.81 28.09
C GLN A 609 -5.31 2.90 29.02
N LEU A 610 -4.18 3.50 28.69
CA LEU A 610 -3.56 4.58 29.46
C LEU A 610 -3.95 5.96 28.92
N LYS A 611 -3.95 6.97 29.79
CA LYS A 611 -4.07 8.38 29.39
C LYS A 611 -2.77 8.91 28.81
N ASP A 612 -1.64 8.46 29.36
CA ASP A 612 -0.29 8.79 28.90
C ASP A 612 0.55 7.52 28.84
N THR A 613 0.92 7.13 27.63
CA THR A 613 1.73 5.92 27.35
C THR A 613 3.23 6.12 27.63
N THR A 614 3.66 7.30 28.07
CA THR A 614 5.07 7.61 28.41
C THR A 614 5.33 7.56 29.91
N ALA A 615 4.33 7.24 30.72
CA ALA A 615 4.43 7.22 32.17
C ALA A 615 4.92 5.86 32.69
N ASP A 616 6.22 5.59 32.62
CA ASP A 616 6.82 4.31 33.09
C ASP A 616 6.47 3.99 34.54
N ALA A 617 6.34 5.00 35.39
CA ALA A 617 5.93 4.83 36.78
C ALA A 617 4.48 4.26 36.92
N ALA A 618 3.57 4.65 36.02
CA ALA A 618 2.21 4.12 36.00
C ALA A 618 2.20 2.66 35.56
N ILE A 619 3.00 2.33 34.54
CA ILE A 619 3.15 0.93 34.06
C ILE A 619 3.70 0.05 35.16
N ALA A 620 4.75 0.49 35.88
CA ALA A 620 5.31 -0.22 37.03
C ALA A 620 4.31 -0.40 38.17
N GLN A 621 3.50 0.62 38.46
CA GLN A 621 2.46 0.56 39.49
C GLN A 621 1.37 -0.45 39.14
N ILE A 622 0.89 -0.44 37.88
CA ILE A 622 -0.09 -1.40 37.38
C ILE A 622 0.50 -2.83 37.43
N HIS A 623 1.75 -3.00 36.99
CA HIS A 623 2.43 -4.28 37.04
C HIS A 623 2.55 -4.82 38.48
N THR A 624 2.90 -3.96 39.45
CA THR A 624 3.00 -4.33 40.86
C THR A 624 1.64 -4.75 41.43
N LEU A 625 0.59 -3.97 41.16
CA LEU A 625 -0.78 -4.27 41.61
C LEU A 625 -1.25 -5.62 41.07
N LEU A 626 -0.96 -5.93 39.83
CA LEU A 626 -1.35 -7.17 39.19
C LEU A 626 -0.51 -8.37 39.70
N SER A 627 0.81 -8.20 39.85
CA SER A 627 1.70 -9.25 40.35
C SER A 627 1.42 -9.62 41.82
N ASP A 628 1.09 -8.64 42.64
CA ASP A 628 0.73 -8.88 44.06
C ASP A 628 -0.62 -9.60 44.21
N THR A 629 -1.55 -9.36 43.27
CA THR A 629 -2.91 -9.90 43.34
C THR A 629 -3.02 -11.27 42.66
N LEU A 630 -2.25 -11.57 41.62
CA LEU A 630 -2.51 -12.66 40.67
C LEU A 630 -1.51 -13.82 40.69
N ASN A 631 -0.60 -13.94 41.68
CA ASN A 631 0.26 -15.12 41.87
C ASN A 631 0.80 -15.76 40.59
N LYS A 632 1.75 -15.17 39.90
CA LYS A 632 2.57 -15.77 38.80
C LYS A 632 1.85 -16.62 37.70
N GLN A 633 0.52 -16.73 37.72
CA GLN A 633 -0.27 -17.49 36.74
C GLN A 633 -0.80 -16.65 35.59
N VAL A 634 -0.31 -15.44 35.44
CA VAL A 634 -0.74 -14.51 34.42
C VAL A 634 0.43 -14.07 33.54
N VAL A 635 0.15 -13.82 32.27
CA VAL A 635 1.06 -13.18 31.32
C VAL A 635 0.68 -11.73 31.21
N PHE A 636 1.62 -10.85 31.50
CA PHE A 636 1.50 -9.43 31.27
C PHE A 636 2.03 -9.07 29.89
N SER A 637 1.26 -8.31 29.12
CA SER A 637 1.65 -7.88 27.78
C SER A 637 1.66 -6.35 27.69
N ASN A 638 2.81 -5.78 27.39
CA ASN A 638 2.98 -4.35 27.10
C ASN A 638 3.02 -4.14 25.60
N ARG A 639 1.95 -3.54 25.05
CA ARG A 639 1.77 -3.31 23.61
C ARG A 639 2.09 -1.89 23.16
N ILE A 640 2.54 -1.02 24.07
CA ILE A 640 2.74 0.42 23.78
C ILE A 640 3.69 0.63 22.61
N GLU A 641 4.84 -0.07 22.59
CA GLU A 641 5.82 0.04 21.53
C GLU A 641 5.26 -0.52 20.20
N GLY A 642 4.65 -1.71 20.23
CA GLY A 642 3.99 -2.30 19.07
C GLY A 642 2.87 -1.43 18.51
N ASN A 643 2.04 -0.82 19.38
CA ASN A 643 0.99 0.11 18.99
C ASN A 643 1.56 1.37 18.30
N ARG A 644 2.64 1.94 18.86
CA ARG A 644 3.35 3.08 18.25
C ARG A 644 3.88 2.72 16.87
N MET A 645 4.40 1.53 16.73
CA MET A 645 4.91 0.96 15.49
C MET A 645 3.82 0.87 14.42
N ILE A 646 2.72 0.24 14.71
CA ILE A 646 1.59 0.11 13.79
C ILE A 646 1.09 1.49 13.37
N GLN A 647 0.94 2.41 14.31
CA GLN A 647 0.48 3.77 14.04
C GLN A 647 1.47 4.54 13.16
N SER A 648 2.77 4.43 13.42
CA SER A 648 3.82 5.07 12.62
C SER A 648 3.83 4.54 11.20
N THR A 649 3.75 3.22 11.03
CA THR A 649 3.68 2.55 9.75
C THR A 649 2.43 2.98 8.96
N TYR A 650 1.27 3.03 9.60
CA TYR A 650 0.03 3.50 9.00
C TYR A 650 0.16 4.95 8.48
N TRP A 651 0.70 5.87 9.28
CA TRP A 651 0.91 7.26 8.86
C TRP A 651 1.92 7.38 7.72
N ALA A 652 3.00 6.58 7.76
CA ALA A 652 4.00 6.56 6.71
C ALA A 652 3.42 6.12 5.35
N PHE A 653 2.68 5.04 5.32
CA PHE A 653 2.01 4.58 4.09
C PHE A 653 0.99 5.60 3.57
N ASN A 654 0.17 6.17 4.45
CA ASN A 654 -0.76 7.22 4.06
C ASN A 654 -0.03 8.43 3.47
N LEU A 655 1.08 8.88 4.08
CA LEU A 655 1.88 9.99 3.58
C LEU A 655 2.40 9.71 2.17
N VAL A 656 2.90 8.50 1.91
CA VAL A 656 3.36 8.06 0.59
C VAL A 656 2.23 8.14 -0.43
N VAL A 657 1.05 7.61 -0.10
CA VAL A 657 -0.12 7.64 -1.00
C VAL A 657 -0.59 9.08 -1.24
N TYR A 658 -0.63 9.94 -0.20
CA TYR A 658 -0.97 11.36 -0.35
C TYR A 658 0.05 12.10 -1.22
N ALA A 659 1.35 11.81 -1.07
CA ALA A 659 2.38 12.41 -1.92
C ALA A 659 2.14 12.06 -3.41
N PHE A 660 1.81 10.82 -3.72
CA PHE A 660 1.43 10.42 -5.08
C PHE A 660 0.15 11.09 -5.58
N LEU A 661 -0.87 11.22 -4.74
CA LEU A 661 -2.11 11.92 -5.11
C LEU A 661 -1.85 13.40 -5.42
N ILE A 662 -0.97 14.06 -4.66
CA ILE A 662 -0.56 15.45 -4.91
C ILE A 662 0.16 15.56 -6.26
N VAL A 663 1.07 14.63 -6.56
CA VAL A 663 1.76 14.59 -7.85
C VAL A 663 0.78 14.37 -9.00
N ILE A 664 -0.16 13.43 -8.87
CA ILE A 664 -1.21 13.16 -9.86
C ILE A 664 -2.10 14.40 -10.05
N ALA A 665 -2.49 15.09 -8.98
CA ALA A 665 -3.22 16.34 -9.05
C ALA A 665 -2.42 17.43 -9.79
N GLY A 666 -1.13 17.57 -9.49
CA GLY A 666 -0.22 18.48 -10.20
C GLY A 666 -0.12 18.17 -11.70
N ILE A 667 0.02 16.91 -12.07
CA ILE A 667 0.01 16.47 -13.48
C ILE A 667 -1.33 16.78 -14.13
N THR A 668 -2.44 16.56 -13.43
CA THR A 668 -3.79 16.90 -13.91
C THR A 668 -3.92 18.39 -14.21
N ILE A 669 -3.47 19.25 -13.30
CA ILE A 669 -3.46 20.71 -13.48
C ILE A 669 -2.64 21.10 -14.70
N LEU A 670 -1.40 20.59 -14.82
CA LEU A 670 -0.52 20.89 -15.94
C LEU A 670 -1.07 20.37 -17.26
N ASN A 671 -1.70 19.20 -17.26
CA ASN A 671 -2.35 18.65 -18.44
C ASN A 671 -3.53 19.51 -18.92
N ILE A 672 -4.36 20.00 -18.00
CA ILE A 672 -5.46 20.92 -18.28
C ILE A 672 -4.93 22.25 -18.82
N ILE A 673 -3.92 22.84 -18.16
CA ILE A 673 -3.30 24.10 -18.60
C ILE A 673 -2.73 23.94 -20.01
N ASN A 674 -1.99 22.86 -20.27
CA ASN A 674 -1.40 22.58 -21.57
C ASN A 674 -2.47 22.44 -22.66
N SER A 675 -3.51 21.64 -22.38
CA SER A 675 -4.60 21.35 -23.30
C SER A 675 -5.37 22.62 -23.70
N ILE A 676 -5.74 23.43 -22.71
CA ILE A 676 -6.47 24.69 -22.94
C ILE A 676 -5.58 25.70 -23.65
N SER A 677 -4.32 25.88 -23.20
CA SER A 677 -3.37 26.80 -23.86
C SER A 677 -3.17 26.46 -25.32
N MET A 678 -3.20 25.18 -25.66
CA MET A 678 -3.09 24.69 -27.04
C MET A 678 -4.33 25.00 -27.87
N SER A 679 -5.53 24.73 -27.33
CA SER A 679 -6.80 25.05 -28.02
C SER A 679 -6.85 26.54 -28.35
N VAL A 680 -6.51 27.37 -27.37
CA VAL A 680 -6.49 28.82 -27.52
C VAL A 680 -5.43 29.27 -28.55
N SER A 681 -4.20 28.73 -28.46
CA SER A 681 -3.12 29.11 -29.40
C SER A 681 -3.43 28.71 -30.86
N ALA A 682 -4.11 27.58 -31.06
CA ALA A 682 -4.50 27.13 -32.40
C ALA A 682 -5.56 28.06 -33.09
N ARG A 683 -6.26 28.88 -32.30
CA ARG A 683 -7.36 29.73 -32.74
C ARG A 683 -7.05 31.25 -32.62
N MET A 684 -5.80 31.61 -32.38
CA MET A 684 -5.38 33.01 -32.19
C MET A 684 -5.89 33.95 -33.29
N LYS A 685 -5.81 33.52 -34.56
CA LYS A 685 -6.29 34.30 -35.72
C LYS A 685 -7.81 34.54 -35.65
N GLN A 686 -8.60 33.51 -35.25
CA GLN A 686 -10.05 33.66 -35.12
C GLN A 686 -10.41 34.66 -34.00
N TYR A 687 -9.70 34.63 -32.88
CA TYR A 687 -9.89 35.59 -31.79
C TYR A 687 -9.49 37.01 -32.21
N GLY A 688 -8.43 37.15 -33.02
CA GLY A 688 -8.03 38.44 -33.61
C GLY A 688 -9.11 39.02 -34.50
N ILE A 689 -9.75 38.21 -35.37
CA ILE A 689 -10.87 38.62 -36.24
C ILE A 689 -12.08 39.04 -35.39
N LEU A 690 -12.45 38.26 -34.35
CA LEU A 690 -13.57 38.60 -33.47
C LEU A 690 -13.37 39.94 -32.74
N ARG A 691 -12.13 40.25 -32.30
CA ARG A 691 -11.77 41.56 -31.74
C ARG A 691 -11.83 42.67 -32.76
N ALA A 692 -11.44 42.42 -34.02
CA ALA A 692 -11.54 43.40 -35.11
C ALA A 692 -12.99 43.74 -35.48
N ILE A 693 -13.93 42.81 -35.32
CA ILE A 693 -15.37 43.00 -35.54
C ILE A 693 -16.04 43.72 -34.35
N GLY A 694 -15.31 43.91 -33.19
CA GLY A 694 -15.81 44.67 -32.05
C GLY A 694 -16.11 43.87 -30.80
N MET A 695 -15.62 42.61 -30.71
CA MET A 695 -15.73 41.84 -29.47
C MET A 695 -14.88 42.46 -28.36
N ASP A 696 -15.49 42.77 -27.21
CA ASP A 696 -14.82 43.30 -26.00
C ASP A 696 -13.96 42.24 -25.31
N ASP A 697 -12.94 42.72 -24.62
CA ASP A 697 -12.00 41.88 -23.88
C ASP A 697 -12.69 41.00 -22.82
N ALA A 698 -13.74 41.50 -22.18
CA ALA A 698 -14.56 40.73 -21.22
C ALA A 698 -15.37 39.63 -21.91
N GLN A 699 -15.91 39.89 -23.10
CA GLN A 699 -16.64 38.91 -23.90
C GLN A 699 -15.72 37.79 -24.37
N LEU A 700 -14.51 38.13 -24.84
CA LEU A 700 -13.49 37.18 -25.26
C LEU A 700 -13.07 36.27 -24.09
N LYS A 701 -12.83 36.85 -22.90
CA LYS A 701 -12.53 36.11 -21.70
C LYS A 701 -13.63 35.12 -21.34
N ARG A 702 -14.91 35.52 -21.37
CA ARG A 702 -16.05 34.66 -21.10
C ARG A 702 -16.17 33.54 -22.13
N MET A 703 -15.95 33.81 -23.40
CA MET A 703 -15.98 32.83 -24.49
C MET A 703 -14.92 31.73 -24.29
N ILE A 704 -13.66 32.14 -24.01
CA ILE A 704 -12.55 31.20 -23.76
C ILE A 704 -12.82 30.40 -22.46
N SER A 705 -13.37 31.07 -21.44
CA SER A 705 -13.75 30.38 -20.20
C SER A 705 -14.88 29.37 -20.43
N ALA A 706 -15.85 29.63 -21.26
CA ALA A 706 -16.91 28.70 -21.62
C ALA A 706 -16.39 27.52 -22.43
N GLU A 707 -15.44 27.74 -23.36
CA GLU A 707 -14.76 26.67 -24.09
C GLU A 707 -14.01 25.73 -23.13
N ALA A 708 -13.19 26.30 -22.23
CA ALA A 708 -12.44 25.56 -21.22
C ALA A 708 -13.35 24.83 -20.24
N GLY A 709 -14.43 25.46 -19.80
CA GLY A 709 -15.48 24.88 -18.96
C GLY A 709 -16.16 23.66 -19.60
N THR A 710 -16.43 23.74 -20.91
CA THR A 710 -17.03 22.64 -21.67
C THR A 710 -16.12 21.39 -21.66
N TYR A 711 -14.82 21.56 -21.88
CA TYR A 711 -13.86 20.45 -21.77
C TYR A 711 -13.77 19.91 -20.35
N ALA A 712 -13.77 20.77 -19.35
CA ALA A 712 -13.70 20.38 -17.96
C ALA A 712 -14.94 19.60 -17.50
N VAL A 713 -16.14 20.09 -17.82
CA VAL A 713 -17.40 19.42 -17.48
C VAL A 713 -17.49 18.06 -18.18
N SER A 714 -17.19 17.99 -19.48
CA SER A 714 -17.20 16.72 -20.21
C SER A 714 -16.16 15.73 -19.63
N GLY A 715 -14.97 16.21 -19.28
CA GLY A 715 -13.92 15.42 -18.64
C GLY A 715 -14.31 14.94 -17.24
N LEU A 716 -14.95 15.80 -16.43
CA LEU A 716 -15.46 15.44 -15.11
C LEU A 716 -16.55 14.36 -15.20
N VAL A 717 -17.56 14.55 -16.05
CA VAL A 717 -18.65 13.59 -16.20
C VAL A 717 -18.14 12.22 -16.62
N VAL A 718 -17.32 12.17 -17.69
CA VAL A 718 -16.77 10.90 -18.18
C VAL A 718 -15.76 10.30 -17.19
N GLY A 719 -14.89 11.14 -16.61
CA GLY A 719 -13.86 10.72 -15.67
C GLY A 719 -14.42 10.18 -14.36
N ILE A 720 -15.44 10.84 -13.81
CA ILE A 720 -16.13 10.36 -12.60
C ILE A 720 -16.89 9.07 -12.90
N ALA A 721 -17.62 8.99 -14.00
CA ALA A 721 -18.41 7.80 -14.34
C ALA A 721 -17.50 6.56 -14.50
N LEU A 722 -16.45 6.65 -15.32
CA LEU A 722 -15.50 5.56 -15.53
C LEU A 722 -14.63 5.31 -14.27
N GLY A 723 -14.24 6.39 -13.59
CA GLY A 723 -13.44 6.33 -12.39
C GLY A 723 -14.15 5.62 -11.23
N LEU A 724 -15.43 5.87 -11.00
CA LEU A 724 -16.21 5.19 -9.97
C LEU A 724 -16.39 3.69 -10.27
N VAL A 725 -16.61 3.34 -11.55
CA VAL A 725 -16.70 1.92 -11.94
C VAL A 725 -15.39 1.19 -11.65
N LEU A 726 -14.25 1.78 -11.99
CA LEU A 726 -12.96 1.16 -11.74
C LEU A 726 -12.61 1.18 -10.26
N ASN A 727 -12.85 2.29 -9.54
CA ASN A 727 -12.67 2.40 -8.10
C ASN A 727 -13.44 1.31 -7.36
N ARG A 728 -14.72 1.09 -7.73
CA ARG A 728 -15.54 0.01 -7.17
C ARG A 728 -14.93 -1.37 -7.41
N LYS A 729 -14.46 -1.65 -8.63
CA LYS A 729 -13.83 -2.95 -8.95
C LYS A 729 -12.55 -3.18 -8.16
N LEU A 730 -11.69 -2.16 -8.07
CA LEU A 730 -10.46 -2.24 -7.28
C LEU A 730 -10.76 -2.39 -5.79
N TYR A 731 -11.77 -1.68 -5.28
CA TYR A 731 -12.21 -1.79 -3.89
C TYR A 731 -12.72 -3.19 -3.56
N ILE A 732 -13.57 -3.77 -4.41
CA ILE A 732 -14.08 -5.13 -4.23
C ILE A 732 -12.92 -6.14 -4.24
N LEU A 733 -11.98 -5.99 -5.16
CA LEU A 733 -10.83 -6.89 -5.27
C LEU A 733 -9.89 -6.82 -4.06
N LEU A 734 -9.63 -5.62 -3.53
CA LEU A 734 -8.65 -5.41 -2.46
C LEU A 734 -9.25 -5.42 -1.04
N ILE A 735 -10.49 -4.99 -0.91
CA ILE A 735 -11.09 -4.73 0.41
C ILE A 735 -12.28 -5.64 0.65
N THR A 736 -13.32 -5.58 -0.20
CA THR A 736 -14.53 -6.35 0.07
C THR A 736 -14.27 -7.85 0.14
N HIS A 737 -13.43 -8.37 -0.75
CA HIS A 737 -13.14 -9.80 -0.81
C HIS A 737 -12.39 -10.35 0.41
N TYR A 738 -11.52 -9.52 1.03
CA TYR A 738 -10.67 -9.94 2.15
C TYR A 738 -11.14 -9.45 3.52
N PHE A 739 -11.81 -8.30 3.57
CA PHE A 739 -12.23 -7.66 4.82
C PHE A 739 -13.74 -7.50 4.93
N GLY A 740 -14.53 -8.00 3.99
CA GLY A 740 -16.00 -7.94 4.02
C GLY A 740 -16.61 -6.54 3.83
N ALA A 741 -15.83 -5.47 3.92
CA ALA A 741 -16.34 -4.11 3.93
C ALA A 741 -17.00 -3.73 2.59
N ALA A 742 -18.24 -3.23 2.65
CA ALA A 742 -18.99 -2.81 1.48
C ALA A 742 -18.44 -1.53 0.85
N TRP A 743 -18.42 -1.47 -0.49
CA TRP A 743 -17.98 -0.28 -1.19
C TRP A 743 -18.92 0.91 -0.95
N GLN A 744 -18.34 2.05 -0.64
CA GLN A 744 -19.04 3.32 -0.50
C GLN A 744 -18.49 4.36 -1.48
N VAL A 745 -19.34 5.27 -1.94
CA VAL A 745 -18.93 6.34 -2.85
C VAL A 745 -17.92 7.25 -2.14
N PRO A 746 -16.71 7.49 -2.71
CA PRO A 746 -15.69 8.30 -2.07
C PRO A 746 -15.96 9.80 -2.22
N TRP A 747 -16.97 10.33 -1.55
CA TRP A 747 -17.42 11.73 -1.68
C TRP A 747 -16.33 12.76 -1.42
N GLY A 748 -15.46 12.52 -0.43
CA GLY A 748 -14.32 13.40 -0.13
C GLY A 748 -13.35 13.51 -1.31
N CYS A 749 -12.98 12.38 -1.92
CA CYS A 749 -12.12 12.37 -3.09
C CYS A 749 -12.76 13.04 -4.30
N LEU A 750 -14.07 12.85 -4.49
CA LEU A 750 -14.82 13.52 -5.56
C LEU A 750 -14.83 15.05 -5.37
N ALA A 751 -15.03 15.52 -4.16
CA ALA A 751 -14.97 16.95 -3.86
C ALA A 751 -13.59 17.53 -4.16
N VAL A 752 -12.51 16.86 -3.74
CA VAL A 752 -11.13 17.28 -4.03
C VAL A 752 -10.87 17.35 -5.55
N ILE A 753 -11.30 16.33 -6.31
CA ILE A 753 -11.14 16.33 -7.78
C ILE A 753 -11.85 17.52 -8.41
N VAL A 754 -13.09 17.81 -8.02
CA VAL A 754 -13.86 18.95 -8.57
C VAL A 754 -13.11 20.25 -8.30
N VAL A 755 -12.63 20.45 -7.06
CA VAL A 755 -11.86 21.66 -6.69
C VAL A 755 -10.57 21.77 -7.51
N VAL A 756 -9.80 20.67 -7.65
CA VAL A 756 -8.56 20.62 -8.43
C VAL A 756 -8.82 20.97 -9.90
N VAL A 757 -9.87 20.41 -10.51
CA VAL A 757 -10.21 20.68 -11.91
C VAL A 757 -10.67 22.14 -12.09
N LEU A 758 -11.49 22.67 -11.19
CA LEU A 758 -11.91 24.08 -11.24
C LEU A 758 -10.72 25.04 -11.10
N ALA A 759 -9.83 24.79 -10.16
CA ALA A 759 -8.60 25.57 -10.00
C ALA A 759 -7.72 25.50 -11.24
N ALA A 760 -7.56 24.30 -11.83
CA ALA A 760 -6.80 24.12 -13.05
C ALA A 760 -7.38 24.89 -14.23
N VAL A 761 -8.70 24.91 -14.40
CA VAL A 761 -9.37 25.65 -15.46
C VAL A 761 -9.15 27.16 -15.30
N VAL A 762 -9.29 27.69 -14.10
CA VAL A 762 -9.02 29.10 -13.81
C VAL A 762 -7.59 29.48 -14.18
N LEU A 763 -6.61 28.69 -13.72
CA LEU A 763 -5.20 28.90 -14.03
C LEU A 763 -4.88 28.75 -15.53
N ALA A 764 -5.52 27.79 -16.19
CA ALA A 764 -5.33 27.52 -17.62
C ALA A 764 -5.86 28.63 -18.54
N VAL A 765 -6.95 29.28 -18.14
CA VAL A 765 -7.54 30.39 -18.92
C VAL A 765 -6.77 31.70 -18.71
N TYR A 766 -6.23 31.93 -17.50
CA TYR A 766 -5.62 33.21 -17.15
C TYR A 766 -4.44 33.61 -18.06
N ASN A 767 -3.46 32.73 -18.24
CA ASN A 767 -2.25 33.03 -19.00
C ASN A 767 -2.48 33.23 -20.51
N PRO A 768 -3.23 32.37 -21.24
CA PRO A 768 -3.51 32.56 -22.66
C PRO A 768 -4.35 33.84 -22.94
N VAL A 769 -5.36 34.07 -22.11
CA VAL A 769 -6.19 35.29 -22.25
C VAL A 769 -5.35 36.54 -22.09
N ARG A 770 -4.52 36.64 -21.06
CA ARG A 770 -3.61 37.77 -20.84
C ARG A 770 -2.68 37.98 -22.03
N ARG A 771 -2.17 36.91 -22.64
CA ARG A 771 -1.29 36.98 -23.83
C ARG A 771 -2.03 37.52 -25.05
N ILE A 772 -3.27 37.10 -25.30
CA ILE A 772 -4.09 37.58 -26.42
C ILE A 772 -4.42 39.08 -26.26
N LEU A 773 -4.78 39.48 -25.04
CA LEU A 773 -5.15 40.86 -24.75
C LEU A 773 -3.97 41.84 -24.87
N MET A 774 -2.74 41.38 -24.60
CA MET A 774 -1.53 42.17 -24.72
C MET A 774 -1.02 42.33 -26.18
N GLN A 775 -1.49 41.50 -27.11
CA GLN A 775 -1.07 41.58 -28.50
C GLN A 775 -1.94 42.59 -29.28
N PRO A 776 -1.33 43.46 -30.14
CA PRO A 776 -2.09 44.32 -31.04
C PRO A 776 -2.94 43.49 -32.00
N ILE A 777 -4.16 43.97 -32.30
CA ILE A 777 -5.10 43.30 -33.20
C ILE A 777 -4.46 43.03 -34.57
N THR A 778 -3.72 43.98 -35.08
CA THR A 778 -2.99 43.86 -36.36
C THR A 778 -1.96 42.74 -36.36
N ALA A 779 -1.21 42.57 -35.27
CA ALA A 779 -0.23 41.49 -35.13
C ALA A 779 -0.89 40.11 -35.04
N THR A 780 -2.04 40.00 -34.37
CA THR A 780 -2.80 38.73 -34.26
C THR A 780 -3.43 38.27 -35.57
N ILE A 781 -3.69 39.19 -36.50
CA ILE A 781 -4.24 38.90 -37.83
C ILE A 781 -3.11 38.64 -38.85
N SER A 782 -1.97 39.34 -38.73
CA SER A 782 -0.86 39.31 -39.68
C SER A 782 0.27 38.32 -39.35
N GLU A 783 0.25 37.62 -38.18
CA GLU A 783 1.20 36.55 -37.91
C GLU A 783 0.95 35.36 -38.87
N LEU A 784 1.55 35.46 -40.02
CA LEU A 784 1.79 34.40 -41.02
C LEU A 784 3.27 34.04 -41.00
#